data_c12f32a9b56affcf691cacbdad9f397d
#
_entry.id   c12f32a9b56affcf691cacbdad9f397d
#
_cell.length_a   1.000
_cell.length_b   1.000
_cell.length_c   1.000
_cell.angle_alpha   90.00
_cell.angle_beta   90.00
_cell.angle_gamma   90.00
#
_symmetry.space_group_name_H-M   'P 1'
#
loop_
_entity.id
_entity.type
_entity.pdbx_description
1 polymer ?
#
loop_
_entity_poly.entity_id
_entity_poly.type
_entity_poly.pdbx_seq_one_letter_code
_entity_poly.pdbx_strand_id
1 'polypeptide(L)'
;LADDLEIIALALDAAAAEGATLPARRLRQLHQRLVATFRAELTSFERKQYVSLSHAPNKAMNLNSYIGLMGGSYKEVATPLGTALVACAPRSADLTVPDPDYVLTLDADSVLLPEYTVRILHLMEQSAHAKVGVAQTPYSSYPGSATRIERIAGATTDLQHIVHQGMTHYDATFWVGANAILRKRALEDIVEIDYEGDWEIRRYIQDRTVIEDTESTIDLGCHGWTLLNYPERLAYSATPPDFGSLCIQRQRWANGGLLILSKLRKQSKARKARGEPNRFGEVFLRINYMASIFWSSICLLVMLCYPFNSGLLNPILLLVALPYFVMMASDLAYCGYKRLDVLRIYGFNLILLPVNLSGSFASILQLVTGEKSAFKRTPKVRDRTTASATFILAPVALIAFATYTVVLDLRLHRWENLAYATLNALLALYALVAFVGILNCIVDLWLQLRGWLYKPVTVPKVSVAVVPALDGGSGPVITDWASVLYYGTADTAKTSVIAKRPSREASQESRADGAVASEGPIGHQVAEAVRPPSSSASAGAPMASGLFEEFTFFSVFQPIVDLDLDRPVGFEALTRFADGRRPDVALADAEATGRATELDAALVRSALVSAVELPPGTWVSINVSPGLAEQPELLAEVLAEAPCPVVVEYSADGVTDPAEWVATLPANVMVAVDDAGAGYDSLALLEHLRPSFMKLDRTTVTGIEIDAARQAFVRTLVTFAEENGCRVIAEGVESDAEREALHDAGVHLAQGYLLGRPVPVDRTSELIR
;
A
#
# COMPACT_ATOMS: atom_id res chain seq x y z
N LEU A 1 -17.50 4.01 -17.87
CA LEU A 1 -17.66 2.79 -18.69
C LEU A 1 -19.09 2.24 -18.56
N ALA A 2 -19.63 2.07 -17.34
CA ALA A 2 -21.02 1.62 -17.14
C ALA A 2 -22.00 2.55 -17.86
N ASP A 3 -21.91 3.86 -17.63
CA ASP A 3 -22.74 4.86 -18.29
C ASP A 3 -22.62 4.82 -19.83
N ASP A 4 -21.40 4.60 -20.35
CA ASP A 4 -21.16 4.46 -21.81
C ASP A 4 -21.87 3.22 -22.39
N LEU A 5 -21.84 2.11 -21.64
CA LEU A 5 -22.50 0.87 -22.04
C LEU A 5 -24.02 0.99 -21.96
N GLU A 6 -24.52 1.63 -20.92
CA GLU A 6 -25.94 1.90 -20.73
C GLU A 6 -26.49 2.83 -21.85
N ILE A 7 -25.79 3.92 -22.17
CA ILE A 7 -26.15 4.80 -23.30
C ILE A 7 -26.19 4.01 -24.63
N ILE A 8 -25.23 3.12 -24.86
CA ILE A 8 -25.21 2.28 -26.06
C ILE A 8 -26.39 1.31 -26.06
N ALA A 9 -26.72 0.70 -24.90
CA ALA A 9 -27.87 -0.20 -24.77
C ALA A 9 -29.17 0.54 -25.04
N LEU A 10 -29.41 1.68 -24.40
CA LEU A 10 -30.57 2.55 -24.63
C LEU A 10 -30.71 2.99 -26.10
N ALA A 11 -29.59 3.33 -26.76
CA ALA A 11 -29.58 3.68 -28.18
C ALA A 11 -29.93 2.51 -29.08
N LEU A 12 -29.49 1.29 -28.74
CA LEU A 12 -29.84 0.07 -29.47
C LEU A 12 -31.34 -0.29 -29.30
N ASP A 13 -31.85 -0.14 -28.08
CA ASP A 13 -33.26 -0.38 -27.77
C ASP A 13 -34.17 0.64 -28.52
N ALA A 14 -33.79 1.92 -28.51
CA ALA A 14 -34.50 2.94 -29.27
C ALA A 14 -34.52 2.66 -30.78
N ALA A 15 -33.37 2.28 -31.35
CA ALA A 15 -33.28 1.90 -32.76
C ALA A 15 -34.15 0.66 -33.09
N ALA A 16 -34.17 -0.31 -32.18
CA ALA A 16 -35.03 -1.49 -32.33
C ALA A 16 -36.52 -1.14 -32.26
N ALA A 17 -36.92 -0.25 -31.33
CA ALA A 17 -38.30 0.24 -31.21
C ALA A 17 -38.78 1.01 -32.44
N GLU A 18 -37.89 1.75 -33.10
CA GLU A 18 -38.16 2.44 -34.37
C GLU A 18 -38.12 1.53 -35.61
N GLY A 19 -37.80 0.23 -35.42
CA GLY A 19 -37.63 -0.71 -36.52
C GLY A 19 -36.44 -0.41 -37.44
N ALA A 20 -35.47 0.38 -36.93
CA ALA A 20 -34.28 0.74 -37.68
C ALA A 20 -33.34 -0.46 -37.84
N THR A 21 -32.86 -0.71 -39.04
CA THR A 21 -31.86 -1.77 -39.31
C THR A 21 -30.45 -1.18 -39.26
N LEU A 22 -29.67 -1.57 -38.27
CA LEU A 22 -28.24 -1.20 -38.19
C LEU A 22 -27.43 -2.06 -39.21
N PRO A 23 -26.47 -1.44 -39.92
CA PRO A 23 -25.54 -2.19 -40.77
C PRO A 23 -24.83 -3.30 -39.98
N ALA A 24 -24.78 -4.52 -40.52
CA ALA A 24 -24.14 -5.67 -39.89
C ALA A 24 -22.66 -5.41 -39.49
N ARG A 25 -21.98 -4.53 -40.26
CA ARG A 25 -20.62 -4.08 -39.95
C ARG A 25 -20.60 -3.30 -38.61
N ARG A 26 -21.61 -2.43 -38.38
CA ARG A 26 -21.67 -1.62 -37.15
C ARG A 26 -22.00 -2.48 -35.93
N LEU A 27 -22.93 -3.40 -36.03
CA LEU A 27 -23.22 -4.36 -34.95
C LEU A 27 -22.00 -5.19 -34.58
N ARG A 28 -21.25 -5.71 -35.59
CA ARG A 28 -20.02 -6.42 -35.34
C ARG A 28 -18.96 -5.55 -34.63
N GLN A 29 -18.83 -4.28 -34.99
CA GLN A 29 -17.91 -3.36 -34.34
C GLN A 29 -18.30 -3.12 -32.88
N LEU A 30 -19.58 -2.91 -32.60
CA LEU A 30 -20.08 -2.75 -31.22
C LEU A 30 -19.86 -4.00 -30.40
N HIS A 31 -20.18 -5.19 -30.95
CA HIS A 31 -19.92 -6.46 -30.30
C HIS A 31 -18.42 -6.69 -30.06
N GLN A 32 -17.57 -6.43 -31.03
CA GLN A 32 -16.10 -6.55 -30.87
C GLN A 32 -15.57 -5.58 -29.81
N ARG A 33 -16.11 -4.34 -29.74
CA ARG A 33 -15.76 -3.36 -28.70
C ARG A 33 -16.18 -3.88 -27.32
N LEU A 34 -17.38 -4.42 -27.18
CA LEU A 34 -17.86 -5.01 -25.95
C LEU A 34 -16.96 -6.17 -25.49
N VAL A 35 -16.70 -7.14 -26.39
CA VAL A 35 -15.81 -8.27 -26.10
C VAL A 35 -14.42 -7.78 -25.70
N ALA A 36 -13.83 -6.83 -26.45
CA ALA A 36 -12.50 -6.31 -26.17
C ALA A 36 -12.43 -5.55 -24.83
N THR A 37 -13.53 -4.93 -24.39
CA THR A 37 -13.61 -4.22 -23.10
C THR A 37 -13.49 -5.19 -21.92
N PHE A 38 -14.09 -6.37 -22.02
CA PHE A 38 -14.11 -7.36 -20.93
C PHE A 38 -13.12 -8.53 -21.13
N ARG A 39 -12.45 -8.60 -22.28
CA ARG A 39 -11.45 -9.64 -22.53
C ARG A 39 -10.09 -9.21 -21.98
N ALA A 40 -9.84 -9.58 -20.74
CA ALA A 40 -8.53 -9.43 -20.11
C ALA A 40 -8.11 -10.79 -19.56
N GLU A 41 -6.83 -11.09 -19.61
CA GLU A 41 -6.22 -12.22 -18.91
C GLU A 41 -5.51 -11.64 -17.69
N LEU A 42 -5.96 -12.03 -16.50
CA LEU A 42 -5.37 -11.64 -15.25
C LEU A 42 -4.48 -12.78 -14.76
N THR A 43 -3.21 -12.49 -14.56
CA THR A 43 -2.24 -13.44 -14.03
C THR A 43 -1.49 -12.82 -12.86
N SER A 44 -1.10 -13.65 -11.90
CA SER A 44 -0.21 -13.26 -10.82
C SER A 44 1.18 -13.86 -11.05
N PHE A 45 2.22 -13.09 -10.73
CA PHE A 45 3.60 -13.52 -10.89
C PHE A 45 4.45 -13.08 -9.69
N GLU A 46 4.95 -14.04 -8.94
CA GLU A 46 5.84 -13.77 -7.82
C GLU A 46 7.28 -14.20 -8.14
N ARG A 47 8.13 -13.23 -8.50
CA ARG A 47 9.51 -13.48 -8.91
C ARG A 47 10.37 -14.16 -7.84
N LYS A 48 10.05 -13.95 -6.56
CA LYS A 48 10.87 -14.52 -5.46
C LYS A 48 10.70 -16.03 -5.26
N GLN A 49 9.74 -16.64 -5.92
CA GLN A 49 9.61 -18.09 -5.99
C GLN A 49 10.74 -18.72 -6.83
N TYR A 50 11.38 -17.91 -7.70
CA TYR A 50 12.36 -18.39 -8.68
C TYR A 50 13.76 -17.89 -8.37
N VAL A 51 14.68 -18.82 -8.09
CA VAL A 51 16.10 -18.51 -7.83
C VAL A 51 16.85 -17.97 -9.06
N SER A 52 16.30 -18.17 -10.25
CA SER A 52 16.83 -17.62 -11.51
C SER A 52 16.50 -16.15 -11.75
N LEU A 53 15.71 -15.51 -10.87
CA LEU A 53 15.34 -14.10 -10.96
C LEU A 53 15.92 -13.32 -9.78
N SER A 54 16.14 -12.01 -9.99
CA SER A 54 16.69 -11.17 -8.93
C SER A 54 15.73 -11.03 -7.74
N HIS A 55 16.25 -11.17 -6.53
CA HIS A 55 15.52 -10.98 -5.27
C HIS A 55 15.72 -9.59 -4.66
N ALA A 56 16.40 -8.66 -5.36
CA ALA A 56 16.63 -7.30 -4.87
C ALA A 56 15.30 -6.58 -4.55
N PRO A 57 15.11 -6.02 -3.35
CA PRO A 57 13.82 -5.49 -2.88
C PRO A 57 13.55 -4.06 -3.41
N ASN A 58 13.44 -3.90 -4.73
CA ASN A 58 13.14 -2.63 -5.38
C ASN A 58 12.12 -2.80 -6.51
N LYS A 59 11.46 -1.68 -6.89
CA LYS A 59 10.43 -1.63 -7.94
C LYS A 59 10.97 -1.98 -9.31
N ALA A 60 12.16 -1.45 -9.68
CA ALA A 60 12.76 -1.69 -10.99
C ALA A 60 12.99 -3.19 -11.22
N MET A 61 13.49 -3.91 -10.21
CA MET A 61 13.71 -5.36 -10.35
C MET A 61 12.41 -6.18 -10.38
N ASN A 62 11.29 -5.68 -9.81
CA ASN A 62 10.00 -6.31 -10.02
C ASN A 62 9.59 -6.24 -11.50
N LEU A 63 9.72 -5.06 -12.11
CA LEU A 63 9.40 -4.86 -13.53
C LEU A 63 10.38 -5.62 -14.43
N ASN A 64 11.68 -5.52 -14.19
CA ASN A 64 12.73 -6.16 -14.97
C ASN A 64 12.58 -7.68 -15.02
N SER A 65 12.21 -8.32 -13.91
CA SER A 65 12.04 -9.77 -13.85
C SER A 65 10.93 -10.24 -14.77
N TYR A 66 9.79 -9.54 -14.84
CA TYR A 66 8.69 -9.93 -15.71
C TYR A 66 8.94 -9.50 -17.18
N ILE A 67 9.45 -8.29 -17.40
CA ILE A 67 9.80 -7.81 -18.76
C ILE A 67 10.83 -8.73 -19.41
N GLY A 68 11.80 -9.22 -18.64
CA GLY A 68 12.82 -10.14 -19.11
C GLY A 68 12.31 -11.52 -19.54
N LEU A 69 11.11 -11.90 -19.11
CA LEU A 69 10.45 -13.16 -19.48
C LEU A 69 9.54 -12.99 -20.70
N MET A 70 9.18 -11.77 -21.09
CA MET A 70 8.26 -11.52 -22.20
C MET A 70 8.78 -12.11 -23.53
N GLY A 71 7.89 -12.80 -24.24
CA GLY A 71 8.19 -13.50 -25.48
C GLY A 71 8.83 -14.89 -25.30
N GLY A 72 9.06 -15.31 -24.03
CA GLY A 72 9.68 -16.59 -23.69
C GLY A 72 8.68 -17.65 -23.24
N SER A 73 9.15 -18.90 -23.30
CA SER A 73 8.50 -20.06 -22.71
C SER A 73 9.48 -20.75 -21.77
N TYR A 74 9.03 -21.06 -20.57
CA TYR A 74 9.89 -21.50 -19.47
C TYR A 74 9.34 -22.74 -18.78
N LYS A 75 10.25 -23.59 -18.37
CA LYS A 75 9.96 -24.76 -17.53
C LYS A 75 10.47 -24.52 -16.12
N GLU A 76 9.67 -24.90 -15.15
CA GLU A 76 10.07 -24.91 -13.75
C GLU A 76 10.97 -26.10 -13.47
N VAL A 77 12.17 -25.84 -12.99
CA VAL A 77 13.17 -26.87 -12.70
C VAL A 77 13.60 -26.74 -11.26
N ALA A 78 13.43 -27.82 -10.49
CA ALA A 78 13.93 -27.89 -9.14
C ALA A 78 15.46 -27.90 -9.11
N THR A 79 16.06 -26.99 -8.37
CA THR A 79 17.52 -26.92 -8.15
C THR A 79 17.81 -27.04 -6.64
N PRO A 80 19.07 -27.29 -6.25
CA PRO A 80 19.42 -27.32 -4.83
C PRO A 80 19.17 -25.99 -4.09
N LEU A 81 19.01 -24.87 -4.82
CA LEU A 81 18.78 -23.53 -4.28
C LEU A 81 17.30 -23.13 -4.30
N GLY A 82 16.43 -23.92 -4.92
CA GLY A 82 15.01 -23.63 -5.12
C GLY A 82 14.57 -23.85 -6.56
N THR A 83 13.36 -23.44 -6.90
CA THR A 83 12.83 -23.55 -8.27
C THR A 83 13.46 -22.48 -9.18
N ALA A 84 13.88 -22.89 -10.38
CA ALA A 84 14.41 -22.00 -11.42
C ALA A 84 13.52 -22.04 -12.66
N LEU A 85 13.35 -20.91 -13.33
CA LEU A 85 12.76 -20.82 -14.68
C LEU A 85 13.87 -21.05 -15.71
N VAL A 86 13.72 -22.08 -16.53
CA VAL A 86 14.67 -22.41 -17.62
C VAL A 86 13.95 -22.33 -18.95
N ALA A 87 14.51 -21.60 -19.89
CA ALA A 87 13.92 -21.44 -21.24
C ALA A 87 13.75 -22.81 -21.92
N CYS A 88 12.59 -23.03 -22.53
CA CYS A 88 12.25 -24.28 -23.19
C CYS A 88 11.37 -24.06 -24.43
N ALA A 89 11.07 -25.14 -25.15
CA ALA A 89 10.12 -25.08 -26.25
C ALA A 89 8.69 -24.85 -25.73
N PRO A 90 7.82 -24.10 -26.44
CA PRO A 90 6.46 -23.75 -25.98
C PRO A 90 5.58 -24.94 -25.59
N ARG A 91 5.78 -26.10 -26.23
CA ARG A 91 5.00 -27.33 -25.92
C ARG A 91 5.35 -28.00 -24.59
N SER A 92 6.49 -27.66 -24.01
CA SER A 92 6.99 -28.22 -22.73
C SER A 92 7.08 -27.18 -21.62
N ALA A 93 6.48 -26.00 -21.84
CA ALA A 93 6.54 -24.89 -20.91
C ALA A 93 5.46 -24.99 -19.85
N ASP A 94 5.86 -24.67 -18.61
CA ASP A 94 4.95 -24.47 -17.47
C ASP A 94 4.48 -23.00 -17.43
N LEU A 95 5.33 -22.07 -17.92
CA LEU A 95 5.03 -20.65 -18.01
C LEU A 95 5.34 -20.15 -19.42
N THR A 96 4.37 -19.51 -20.09
CA THR A 96 4.58 -18.80 -21.37
C THR A 96 4.14 -17.36 -21.19
N VAL A 97 5.06 -16.42 -21.44
CA VAL A 97 4.80 -14.98 -21.28
C VAL A 97 4.63 -14.33 -22.66
N PRO A 98 3.53 -13.60 -22.91
CA PRO A 98 3.29 -12.93 -24.19
C PRO A 98 4.42 -12.00 -24.61
N ASP A 99 4.56 -11.75 -25.91
CA ASP A 99 5.49 -10.79 -26.51
C ASP A 99 4.74 -9.52 -26.95
N PRO A 100 4.51 -8.54 -26.10
CA PRO A 100 3.76 -7.34 -26.45
C PRO A 100 4.66 -6.29 -27.10
N ASP A 101 4.11 -5.46 -28.00
CA ASP A 101 4.79 -4.27 -28.53
C ASP A 101 4.91 -3.16 -27.49
N TYR A 102 3.98 -3.12 -26.52
CA TYR A 102 3.87 -2.11 -25.49
C TYR A 102 3.70 -2.71 -24.11
N VAL A 103 4.31 -2.08 -23.13
CA VAL A 103 4.20 -2.43 -21.71
C VAL A 103 3.64 -1.23 -20.95
N LEU A 104 2.51 -1.40 -20.27
CA LEU A 104 1.98 -0.42 -19.35
C LEU A 104 2.46 -0.74 -17.93
N THR A 105 3.17 0.20 -17.32
CA THR A 105 3.61 0.07 -15.93
C THR A 105 2.73 0.89 -15.01
N LEU A 106 2.29 0.28 -13.90
CA LEU A 106 1.43 0.91 -12.88
C LEU A 106 2.01 0.71 -11.49
N ASP A 107 1.78 1.68 -10.61
CA ASP A 107 1.89 1.44 -9.17
C ASP A 107 0.61 0.76 -8.68
N ALA A 108 0.69 -0.04 -7.63
CA ALA A 108 -0.45 -0.77 -7.09
C ALA A 108 -1.60 0.13 -6.60
N ASP A 109 -1.32 1.41 -6.42
CA ASP A 109 -2.27 2.45 -6.00
C ASP A 109 -2.64 3.42 -7.13
N SER A 110 -2.42 3.05 -8.38
CA SER A 110 -2.78 3.89 -9.54
C SER A 110 -4.05 3.36 -10.19
N VAL A 111 -4.96 4.29 -10.51
CA VAL A 111 -6.18 4.03 -11.26
C VAL A 111 -6.13 4.79 -12.57
N LEU A 112 -6.44 4.11 -13.66
CA LEU A 112 -6.50 4.67 -15.01
C LEU A 112 -7.95 4.93 -15.42
N LEU A 113 -8.17 6.00 -16.17
CA LEU A 113 -9.43 6.18 -16.87
C LEU A 113 -9.54 5.18 -18.06
N PRO A 114 -10.75 4.78 -18.44
CA PRO A 114 -10.96 3.76 -19.49
C PRO A 114 -10.26 4.04 -20.82
N GLU A 115 -10.13 5.31 -21.18
CA GLU A 115 -9.52 5.72 -22.44
C GLU A 115 -7.99 5.81 -22.40
N TYR A 116 -7.35 5.65 -21.26
CA TYR A 116 -5.92 5.86 -21.07
C TYR A 116 -5.09 5.13 -22.14
N THR A 117 -5.22 3.82 -22.18
CA THR A 117 -4.40 2.97 -23.08
C THR A 117 -4.68 3.27 -24.55
N VAL A 118 -5.96 3.41 -24.93
CA VAL A 118 -6.35 3.64 -26.31
C VAL A 118 -5.84 4.98 -26.84
N ARG A 119 -5.97 6.04 -26.03
CA ARG A 119 -5.52 7.39 -26.43
C ARG A 119 -4.00 7.46 -26.56
N ILE A 120 -3.27 6.89 -25.60
CA ILE A 120 -1.81 6.92 -25.62
C ILE A 120 -1.26 6.06 -26.77
N LEU A 121 -1.78 4.84 -26.96
CA LEU A 121 -1.34 3.98 -28.08
C LEU A 121 -1.66 4.61 -29.43
N HIS A 122 -2.85 5.19 -29.59
CA HIS A 122 -3.18 5.90 -30.84
C HIS A 122 -2.17 7.01 -31.14
N LEU A 123 -1.72 7.75 -30.11
CA LEU A 123 -0.72 8.78 -30.27
C LEU A 123 0.66 8.20 -30.62
N MET A 124 1.08 7.13 -29.93
CA MET A 124 2.39 6.51 -30.14
C MET A 124 2.52 5.82 -31.50
N GLU A 125 1.40 5.37 -32.08
CA GLU A 125 1.36 4.74 -33.41
C GLU A 125 1.36 5.74 -34.58
N GLN A 126 1.24 7.03 -34.32
CA GLN A 126 1.40 8.03 -35.36
C GLN A 126 2.84 8.08 -35.85
N SER A 127 3.04 8.22 -37.15
CA SER A 127 4.38 8.24 -37.76
C SER A 127 5.30 9.35 -37.19
N ALA A 128 4.71 10.48 -36.80
CA ALA A 128 5.44 11.56 -36.13
C ALA A 128 6.02 11.15 -34.78
N HIS A 129 5.45 10.15 -34.12
CA HIS A 129 5.82 9.68 -32.80
C HIS A 129 6.55 8.32 -32.78
N ALA A 130 7.06 7.88 -33.94
CA ALA A 130 7.77 6.59 -34.09
C ALA A 130 9.02 6.47 -33.15
N LYS A 131 9.60 7.60 -32.74
CA LYS A 131 10.73 7.66 -31.80
C LYS A 131 10.31 7.83 -30.33
N VAL A 132 9.02 7.89 -30.03
CA VAL A 132 8.55 7.96 -28.64
C VAL A 132 8.68 6.58 -28.01
N GLY A 133 9.61 6.44 -27.07
CA GLY A 133 9.84 5.22 -26.31
C GLY A 133 8.95 5.11 -25.07
N VAL A 134 8.59 6.27 -24.46
CA VAL A 134 7.74 6.33 -23.27
C VAL A 134 6.72 7.46 -23.43
N ALA A 135 5.46 7.16 -23.19
CA ALA A 135 4.39 8.15 -23.06
C ALA A 135 3.68 8.00 -21.72
N GLN A 136 3.45 9.11 -21.05
CA GLN A 136 2.77 9.16 -19.76
C GLN A 136 1.73 10.28 -19.74
N THR A 137 0.77 10.21 -18.82
CA THR A 137 -0.17 11.29 -18.54
C THR A 137 0.12 11.91 -17.19
N PRO A 138 -0.32 13.16 -16.95
CA PRO A 138 -0.42 13.66 -15.58
C PRO A 138 -1.22 12.69 -14.72
N TYR A 139 -0.77 12.46 -13.50
CA TYR A 139 -1.56 11.81 -12.47
C TYR A 139 -1.71 12.74 -11.27
N SER A 140 -2.87 12.72 -10.65
CA SER A 140 -3.21 13.51 -9.47
C SER A 140 -3.53 12.62 -8.29
N SER A 141 -3.63 13.25 -7.12
CA SER A 141 -4.32 12.65 -5.99
C SER A 141 -5.76 12.31 -6.36
N TYR A 142 -6.31 11.29 -5.70
CA TYR A 142 -7.72 10.94 -5.87
C TYR A 142 -8.63 12.15 -5.58
N PRO A 143 -9.71 12.34 -6.35
CA PRO A 143 -10.75 13.31 -6.01
C PRO A 143 -11.29 13.00 -4.62
N GLY A 144 -11.42 14.04 -3.76
CA GLY A 144 -11.93 13.82 -2.40
C GLY A 144 -10.91 13.29 -1.40
N SER A 145 -9.60 13.45 -1.65
CA SER A 145 -8.54 13.10 -0.69
C SER A 145 -8.88 13.53 0.74
N ALA A 146 -8.80 12.59 1.68
CA ALA A 146 -9.28 12.73 3.05
C ALA A 146 -8.52 13.81 3.85
N THR A 147 -7.24 14.03 3.55
CA THR A 147 -6.39 14.91 4.34
C THR A 147 -5.98 16.18 3.57
N ARG A 148 -5.71 17.25 4.33
CA ARG A 148 -5.19 18.51 3.76
C ARG A 148 -3.78 18.34 3.17
N ILE A 149 -3.00 17.40 3.71
CA ILE A 149 -1.63 17.14 3.24
C ILE A 149 -1.66 16.44 1.88
N GLU A 150 -2.54 15.47 1.66
CA GLU A 150 -2.73 14.83 0.36
C GLU A 150 -3.09 15.83 -0.71
N ARG A 151 -4.06 16.71 -0.41
CA ARG A 151 -4.50 17.73 -1.35
C ARG A 151 -3.38 18.70 -1.74
N ILE A 152 -2.55 19.18 -0.78
CA ILE A 152 -1.47 20.13 -1.09
C ILE A 152 -0.29 19.42 -1.77
N ALA A 153 -0.01 18.15 -1.40
CA ALA A 153 0.97 17.32 -2.08
C ALA A 153 0.54 17.05 -3.53
N GLY A 154 -0.73 16.71 -3.75
CA GLY A 154 -1.34 16.59 -5.08
C GLY A 154 -1.19 17.86 -5.93
N ALA A 155 -1.50 19.03 -5.35
CA ALA A 155 -1.33 20.32 -6.04
C ALA A 155 0.12 20.55 -6.50
N THR A 156 1.12 20.19 -5.68
CA THR A 156 2.53 20.29 -6.09
C THR A 156 2.91 19.31 -7.20
N THR A 157 2.29 18.15 -7.25
CA THR A 157 2.48 17.15 -8.31
C THR A 157 1.85 17.61 -9.62
N ASP A 158 0.65 18.20 -9.57
CA ASP A 158 -0.02 18.77 -10.75
C ASP A 158 0.79 19.89 -11.38
N LEU A 159 1.35 20.80 -10.58
CA LEU A 159 2.26 21.85 -11.06
C LEU A 159 3.49 21.25 -11.75
N GLN A 160 4.06 20.17 -11.19
CA GLN A 160 5.20 19.48 -11.78
C GLN A 160 4.85 18.88 -13.15
N HIS A 161 3.64 18.35 -13.32
CA HIS A 161 3.18 17.82 -14.61
C HIS A 161 3.04 18.90 -15.68
N ILE A 162 2.58 20.10 -15.34
CA ILE A 162 2.56 21.24 -16.28
C ILE A 162 3.97 21.54 -16.80
N VAL A 163 4.96 21.55 -15.91
CA VAL A 163 6.36 21.73 -16.29
C VAL A 163 6.82 20.63 -17.25
N HIS A 164 6.51 19.36 -16.97
CA HIS A 164 6.85 18.24 -17.85
C HIS A 164 6.18 18.30 -19.22
N GLN A 165 4.93 18.76 -19.29
CA GLN A 165 4.26 18.99 -20.55
C GLN A 165 4.99 20.04 -21.40
N GLY A 166 5.37 21.17 -20.79
CA GLY A 166 6.19 22.18 -21.45
C GLY A 166 7.55 21.66 -21.88
N MET A 167 8.20 20.85 -21.06
CA MET A 167 9.51 20.23 -21.37
C MET A 167 9.43 19.24 -22.53
N THR A 168 8.28 18.62 -22.78
CA THR A 168 8.05 17.71 -23.92
C THR A 168 8.35 18.40 -25.24
N HIS A 169 7.96 19.67 -25.42
CA HIS A 169 8.24 20.45 -26.61
C HIS A 169 9.74 20.56 -26.94
N TYR A 170 10.58 20.52 -25.91
CA TYR A 170 12.05 20.63 -26.04
C TYR A 170 12.77 19.27 -26.02
N ASP A 171 12.06 18.15 -26.08
CA ASP A 171 12.59 16.80 -25.85
C ASP A 171 13.31 16.65 -24.49
N ALA A 172 12.96 17.48 -23.52
CA ALA A 172 13.63 17.60 -22.23
C ALA A 172 12.91 16.89 -21.08
N THR A 173 11.72 16.36 -21.33
CA THR A 173 10.90 15.72 -20.30
C THR A 173 11.52 14.44 -19.77
N PHE A 174 11.06 14.03 -18.61
CA PHE A 174 11.44 12.78 -17.96
C PHE A 174 10.22 11.91 -17.76
N TRP A 175 10.46 10.62 -17.74
CA TRP A 175 9.52 9.68 -17.16
C TRP A 175 9.52 9.86 -15.66
N VAL A 176 8.37 10.22 -15.08
CA VAL A 176 8.20 10.45 -13.64
C VAL A 176 6.92 9.76 -13.20
N GLY A 177 7.07 8.78 -12.33
CA GLY A 177 5.94 8.12 -11.70
C GLY A 177 5.56 6.78 -12.31
N ALA A 178 4.34 6.38 -12.00
CA ALA A 178 3.91 5.02 -12.00
C ALA A 178 3.20 4.59 -13.27
N ASN A 179 2.53 5.52 -13.94
CA ASN A 179 1.66 5.22 -15.07
C ASN A 179 2.28 5.70 -16.38
N ALA A 180 2.90 4.76 -17.08
CA ALA A 180 3.50 5.03 -18.38
C ALA A 180 3.34 3.84 -19.32
N ILE A 181 3.11 4.13 -20.59
CA ILE A 181 3.20 3.15 -21.68
C ILE A 181 4.60 3.24 -22.25
N LEU A 182 5.28 2.11 -22.25
CA LEU A 182 6.63 1.94 -22.77
C LEU A 182 6.60 1.09 -24.04
N ARG A 183 7.32 1.50 -25.06
CA ARG A 183 7.55 0.68 -26.25
C ARG A 183 8.57 -0.39 -25.90
N LYS A 184 8.23 -1.68 -26.01
CA LYS A 184 9.12 -2.78 -25.60
C LYS A 184 10.48 -2.70 -26.31
N ARG A 185 10.50 -2.39 -27.60
CA ARG A 185 11.74 -2.21 -28.37
C ARG A 185 12.66 -1.13 -27.78
N ALA A 186 12.10 -0.06 -27.21
CA ALA A 186 12.90 0.99 -26.57
C ALA A 186 13.56 0.49 -25.27
N LEU A 187 12.90 -0.42 -24.55
CA LEU A 187 13.46 -1.08 -23.37
C LEU A 187 14.57 -2.06 -23.76
N GLU A 188 14.38 -2.80 -24.87
CA GLU A 188 15.39 -3.73 -25.39
C GLU A 188 16.69 -3.02 -25.81
N ASP A 189 16.59 -1.79 -26.37
CA ASP A 189 17.76 -1.00 -26.75
C ASP A 189 18.60 -0.52 -25.54
N ILE A 190 18.01 -0.46 -24.33
CA ILE A 190 18.71 0.02 -23.13
C ILE A 190 19.04 -1.11 -22.14
N VAL A 191 18.79 -2.36 -22.51
CA VAL A 191 19.00 -3.50 -21.61
C VAL A 191 20.48 -3.59 -21.19
N GLU A 192 20.69 -3.79 -19.90
CA GLU A 192 21.99 -4.12 -19.34
C GLU A 192 21.92 -5.53 -18.74
N ILE A 193 22.94 -6.32 -19.02
CA ILE A 193 23.06 -7.70 -18.51
C ILE A 193 23.98 -7.69 -17.31
N ASP A 194 23.50 -8.26 -16.21
CA ASP A 194 24.25 -8.48 -14.98
C ASP A 194 24.08 -9.94 -14.53
N TYR A 195 24.80 -10.35 -13.50
CA TYR A 195 24.76 -11.72 -12.99
C TYR A 195 24.54 -11.72 -11.48
N GLU A 196 23.57 -12.51 -11.02
CA GLU A 196 23.39 -12.83 -9.60
C GLU A 196 23.68 -14.33 -9.42
N GLY A 197 24.88 -14.66 -8.93
CA GLY A 197 25.41 -16.02 -8.95
C GLY A 197 25.62 -16.52 -10.37
N ASP A 198 24.98 -17.66 -10.72
CA ASP A 198 25.05 -18.27 -12.05
C ASP A 198 23.92 -17.78 -13.01
N TRP A 199 23.07 -16.87 -12.54
CA TRP A 199 21.89 -16.46 -13.27
C TRP A 199 22.10 -15.11 -13.97
N GLU A 200 21.72 -15.03 -15.26
CA GLU A 200 21.69 -13.80 -16.03
C GLU A 200 20.48 -12.94 -15.62
N ILE A 201 20.74 -11.71 -15.19
CA ILE A 201 19.73 -10.73 -14.79
C ILE A 201 19.70 -9.60 -15.81
N ARG A 202 18.58 -9.45 -16.50
CA ARG A 202 18.37 -8.39 -17.49
C ARG A 202 17.73 -7.17 -16.84
N ARG A 203 18.38 -6.01 -17.02
CA ARG A 203 17.92 -4.73 -16.48
C ARG A 203 17.48 -3.83 -17.62
N TYR A 204 16.19 -3.72 -17.81
CA TYR A 204 15.56 -2.81 -18.78
C TYR A 204 15.29 -1.44 -18.13
N ILE A 205 14.93 -1.43 -16.86
CA ILE A 205 14.70 -0.25 -16.05
C ILE A 205 15.83 -0.18 -15.02
N GLN A 206 16.53 0.95 -15.00
CA GLN A 206 17.72 1.11 -14.17
C GLN A 206 17.34 1.22 -12.68
N ASP A 207 18.16 0.65 -11.81
CA ASP A 207 17.97 0.65 -10.36
C ASP A 207 19.18 1.22 -9.59
N ARG A 208 20.06 1.96 -10.26
CA ARG A 208 21.28 2.51 -9.67
C ARG A 208 21.03 3.68 -8.74
N THR A 209 19.96 4.45 -9.03
CA THR A 209 19.49 5.52 -8.16
C THR A 209 18.17 5.16 -7.49
N VAL A 210 17.67 6.04 -6.63
CA VAL A 210 16.37 5.85 -5.93
C VAL A 210 15.18 6.38 -6.73
N ILE A 211 15.42 6.86 -7.97
CA ILE A 211 14.41 7.33 -8.95
C ILE A 211 14.68 6.67 -10.30
N GLU A 212 14.32 5.41 -10.40
CA GLU A 212 14.59 4.48 -11.49
C GLU A 212 14.03 4.91 -12.85
N ASP A 213 12.85 5.52 -12.82
CA ASP A 213 12.12 6.04 -13.98
C ASP A 213 12.88 7.20 -14.64
N THR A 214 13.25 8.19 -13.84
CA THR A 214 14.01 9.36 -14.30
C THR A 214 15.41 8.97 -14.79
N GLU A 215 16.03 8.00 -14.15
CA GLU A 215 17.34 7.48 -14.56
C GLU A 215 17.27 6.81 -15.94
N SER A 216 16.29 5.92 -16.16
CA SER A 216 16.09 5.21 -17.41
C SER A 216 15.79 6.14 -18.59
N THR A 217 15.19 7.32 -18.32
CA THR A 217 15.00 8.37 -19.33
C THR A 217 16.30 8.78 -20.02
N ILE A 218 17.39 8.88 -19.27
CA ILE A 218 18.69 9.27 -19.84
C ILE A 218 19.24 8.17 -20.74
N ASP A 219 19.10 6.91 -20.35
CA ASP A 219 19.57 5.79 -21.13
C ASP A 219 18.75 5.64 -22.43
N LEU A 220 17.42 5.84 -22.38
CA LEU A 220 16.57 5.93 -23.58
C LEU A 220 17.07 7.05 -24.52
N GLY A 221 17.34 8.24 -24.00
CA GLY A 221 17.91 9.36 -24.75
C GLY A 221 19.28 9.07 -25.35
N CYS A 222 20.11 8.21 -24.74
CA CYS A 222 21.37 7.74 -25.31
C CYS A 222 21.16 6.92 -26.58
N HIS A 223 20.02 6.25 -26.75
CA HIS A 223 19.67 5.44 -27.94
C HIS A 223 18.78 6.19 -28.94
N GLY A 224 18.47 7.47 -28.69
CA GLY A 224 17.70 8.31 -29.62
C GLY A 224 16.19 8.23 -29.44
N TRP A 225 15.72 7.58 -28.38
CA TRP A 225 14.32 7.61 -27.99
C TRP A 225 13.95 8.93 -27.32
N THR A 226 12.71 9.37 -27.54
CA THR A 226 12.14 10.55 -26.91
C THR A 226 11.01 10.14 -25.96
N LEU A 227 10.59 11.07 -25.11
CA LEU A 227 9.49 10.88 -24.19
C LEU A 227 8.41 11.90 -24.45
N LEU A 228 7.16 11.54 -24.13
CA LEU A 228 6.00 12.38 -24.32
C LEU A 228 5.13 12.42 -23.05
N ASN A 229 4.78 13.62 -22.61
CA ASN A 229 3.74 13.82 -21.62
C ASN A 229 2.45 14.22 -22.32
N TYR A 230 1.46 13.34 -22.23
CA TYR A 230 0.13 13.61 -22.80
C TYR A 230 -0.55 14.73 -22.01
N PRO A 231 -1.23 15.68 -22.66
CA PRO A 231 -1.71 16.87 -21.97
C PRO A 231 -2.88 16.62 -21.01
N GLU A 232 -3.72 15.63 -21.29
CA GLU A 232 -4.90 15.35 -20.48
C GLU A 232 -4.55 14.42 -19.30
N ARG A 233 -5.25 14.62 -18.18
CA ARG A 233 -5.14 13.78 -17.01
C ARG A 233 -6.02 12.53 -17.20
N LEU A 234 -5.39 11.38 -17.33
CA LEU A 234 -6.07 10.10 -17.52
C LEU A 234 -5.72 9.09 -16.42
N ALA A 235 -5.10 9.55 -15.33
CA ALA A 235 -4.72 8.69 -14.21
C ALA A 235 -4.81 9.39 -12.86
N TYR A 236 -5.03 8.61 -11.82
CA TYR A 236 -4.99 9.02 -10.42
C TYR A 236 -4.08 8.06 -9.65
N SER A 237 -3.42 8.57 -8.61
CA SER A 237 -2.57 7.76 -7.74
C SER A 237 -2.61 8.29 -6.31
N ALA A 238 -2.44 7.41 -5.32
CA ALA A 238 -2.44 7.84 -3.94
C ALA A 238 -1.25 8.76 -3.65
N THR A 239 -1.51 9.84 -2.93
CA THR A 239 -0.48 10.70 -2.34
C THR A 239 -0.23 10.30 -0.88
N PRO A 240 0.93 10.65 -0.29
CA PRO A 240 1.19 10.33 1.10
C PRO A 240 0.13 10.90 2.04
N PRO A 241 -0.52 10.07 2.88
CA PRO A 241 -1.63 10.50 3.73
C PRO A 241 -1.18 11.27 4.97
N ASP A 242 0.09 11.17 5.35
CA ASP A 242 0.66 11.78 6.55
C ASP A 242 2.05 12.39 6.30
N PHE A 243 2.51 13.19 7.27
CA PHE A 243 3.77 13.91 7.14
C PHE A 243 5.00 12.98 7.16
N GLY A 244 4.97 11.87 7.89
CA GLY A 244 6.07 10.90 7.93
C GLY A 244 6.30 10.23 6.58
N SER A 245 5.24 9.73 5.96
CA SER A 245 5.26 9.15 4.62
C SER A 245 5.73 10.17 3.57
N LEU A 246 5.24 11.41 3.69
CA LEU A 246 5.63 12.51 2.81
C LEU A 246 7.14 12.83 2.94
N CYS A 247 7.69 12.86 4.17
CA CYS A 247 9.12 13.08 4.38
C CYS A 247 9.96 12.02 3.68
N ILE A 248 9.57 10.74 3.75
CA ILE A 248 10.27 9.63 3.08
C ILE A 248 10.25 9.85 1.56
N GLN A 249 9.09 10.20 0.99
CA GLN A 249 8.94 10.44 -0.44
C GLN A 249 9.79 11.62 -0.92
N ARG A 250 9.68 12.77 -0.24
CA ARG A 250 10.39 14.00 -0.62
C ARG A 250 11.91 13.88 -0.46
N GLN A 251 12.37 13.22 0.62
CA GLN A 251 13.78 12.94 0.81
C GLN A 251 14.34 12.06 -0.32
N ARG A 252 13.60 11.05 -0.76
CA ARG A 252 13.96 10.20 -1.90
C ARG A 252 14.07 11.01 -3.20
N TRP A 253 13.10 11.86 -3.51
CA TRP A 253 13.15 12.70 -4.71
C TRP A 253 14.32 13.67 -4.69
N ALA A 254 14.58 14.33 -3.54
CA ALA A 254 15.71 15.23 -3.38
C ALA A 254 17.06 14.51 -3.49
N ASN A 255 17.15 13.24 -3.07
CA ASN A 255 18.38 12.45 -3.19
C ASN A 255 18.64 12.03 -4.65
N GLY A 256 17.62 11.66 -5.44
CA GLY A 256 17.82 11.12 -6.79
C GLY A 256 18.26 12.16 -7.82
N GLY A 257 17.72 13.37 -7.77
CA GLY A 257 17.86 14.38 -8.83
C GLY A 257 19.33 14.73 -9.17
N LEU A 258 20.14 15.06 -8.18
CA LEU A 258 21.53 15.46 -8.41
C LEU A 258 22.43 14.32 -8.92
N LEU A 259 22.14 13.08 -8.54
CA LEU A 259 22.90 11.90 -8.97
C LEU A 259 22.82 11.69 -10.49
N ILE A 260 21.66 11.96 -11.08
CA ILE A 260 21.40 11.77 -12.51
C ILE A 260 22.13 12.81 -13.36
N LEU A 261 22.45 14.00 -12.82
CA LEU A 261 23.15 15.06 -13.57
C LEU A 261 24.45 14.57 -14.24
N SER A 262 25.18 13.67 -13.57
CA SER A 262 26.42 13.10 -14.12
C SER A 262 26.19 12.33 -15.42
N LYS A 263 25.03 11.70 -15.58
CA LYS A 263 24.66 10.91 -16.75
C LYS A 263 24.30 11.74 -17.99
N LEU A 264 23.92 13.00 -17.82
CA LEU A 264 23.66 13.91 -18.95
C LEU A 264 24.89 14.05 -19.88
N ARG A 265 26.11 13.94 -19.31
CA ARG A 265 27.33 13.92 -20.11
C ARG A 265 27.41 12.67 -21.01
N LYS A 266 26.95 11.50 -20.54
CA LYS A 266 26.88 10.25 -21.31
C LYS A 266 25.94 10.44 -22.51
N GLN A 267 24.73 10.97 -22.26
CA GLN A 267 23.77 11.28 -23.30
C GLN A 267 24.28 12.27 -24.34
N SER A 268 24.91 13.37 -23.90
CA SER A 268 25.50 14.36 -24.79
C SER A 268 26.58 13.75 -25.71
N LYS A 269 27.43 12.87 -25.18
CA LYS A 269 28.44 12.12 -25.97
C LYS A 269 27.77 11.15 -26.96
N ALA A 270 26.74 10.41 -26.54
CA ALA A 270 26.02 9.49 -27.41
C ALA A 270 25.31 10.21 -28.57
N ARG A 271 24.70 11.36 -28.33
CA ARG A 271 24.12 12.21 -29.39
C ARG A 271 25.17 12.68 -30.38
N LYS A 272 26.29 13.18 -29.88
CA LYS A 272 27.41 13.62 -30.74
C LYS A 272 27.92 12.46 -31.62
N ALA A 273 27.99 11.25 -31.07
CA ALA A 273 28.40 10.06 -31.84
C ALA A 273 27.42 9.70 -32.95
N ARG A 274 26.12 9.99 -32.78
CA ARG A 274 25.09 9.82 -33.82
C ARG A 274 25.01 10.99 -34.81
N GLY A 275 25.86 12.01 -34.66
CA GLY A 275 25.81 13.22 -35.49
C GLY A 275 24.67 14.18 -35.15
N GLU A 276 24.00 14.00 -34.01
CA GLU A 276 22.89 14.84 -33.56
C GLU A 276 23.42 16.04 -32.76
N PRO A 277 22.91 17.27 -33.02
CA PRO A 277 23.33 18.43 -32.24
C PRO A 277 22.79 18.39 -30.80
N ASN A 278 23.62 18.83 -29.85
CA ASN A 278 23.13 19.12 -28.51
C ASN A 278 22.27 20.39 -28.55
N ARG A 279 21.01 20.29 -28.12
CA ARG A 279 20.09 21.43 -28.03
C ARG A 279 20.26 22.10 -26.68
N PHE A 280 20.65 23.36 -26.66
CA PHE A 280 20.85 24.13 -25.41
C PHE A 280 19.60 24.10 -24.52
N GLY A 281 18.42 24.32 -25.11
CA GLY A 281 17.15 24.31 -24.34
C GLY A 281 16.87 22.99 -23.63
N GLU A 282 17.13 21.84 -24.31
CA GLU A 282 16.99 20.52 -23.71
C GLU A 282 17.91 20.34 -22.50
N VAL A 283 19.19 20.60 -22.70
CA VAL A 283 20.21 20.42 -21.64
C VAL A 283 19.94 21.35 -20.47
N PHE A 284 19.63 22.62 -20.73
CA PHE A 284 19.30 23.60 -19.69
C PHE A 284 18.08 23.19 -18.88
N LEU A 285 16.96 22.80 -19.53
CA LEU A 285 15.75 22.39 -18.86
C LEU A 285 15.95 21.11 -18.02
N ARG A 286 16.70 20.14 -18.54
CA ARG A 286 17.04 18.91 -17.81
C ARG A 286 17.90 19.22 -16.58
N ILE A 287 18.92 20.05 -16.68
CA ILE A 287 19.73 20.46 -15.54
C ILE A 287 18.87 21.21 -14.52
N ASN A 288 18.06 22.17 -14.99
CA ASN A 288 17.18 22.94 -14.11
C ASN A 288 16.23 22.04 -13.34
N TYR A 289 15.59 21.07 -14.02
CA TYR A 289 14.67 20.13 -13.39
C TYR A 289 15.38 19.22 -12.36
N MET A 290 16.50 18.60 -12.72
CA MET A 290 17.24 17.70 -11.83
C MET A 290 17.78 18.42 -10.58
N ALA A 291 18.19 19.66 -10.71
CA ALA A 291 18.69 20.47 -9.60
C ALA A 291 17.60 21.31 -8.92
N SER A 292 16.32 21.24 -9.36
CA SER A 292 15.26 22.14 -8.91
C SER A 292 15.03 22.10 -7.40
N ILE A 293 14.98 20.90 -6.80
CA ILE A 293 14.77 20.74 -5.35
C ILE A 293 15.94 21.36 -4.58
N PHE A 294 17.17 21.16 -5.04
CA PHE A 294 18.36 21.75 -4.43
C PHE A 294 18.35 23.28 -4.52
N TRP A 295 18.19 23.83 -5.74
CA TRP A 295 18.19 25.28 -5.96
C TRP A 295 17.03 25.97 -5.23
N SER A 296 15.82 25.42 -5.32
CA SER A 296 14.67 25.99 -4.62
C SER A 296 14.84 25.96 -3.10
N SER A 297 15.45 24.92 -2.54
CA SER A 297 15.75 24.85 -1.11
C SER A 297 16.78 25.90 -0.68
N ILE A 298 17.83 26.10 -1.46
CA ILE A 298 18.83 27.15 -1.18
C ILE A 298 18.19 28.54 -1.30
N CYS A 299 17.43 28.81 -2.38
CA CYS A 299 16.72 30.07 -2.54
C CYS A 299 15.76 30.33 -1.37
N LEU A 300 15.00 29.32 -0.96
CA LEU A 300 14.06 29.44 0.15
C LEU A 300 14.77 29.71 1.47
N LEU A 301 15.92 29.06 1.72
CA LEU A 301 16.76 29.31 2.89
C LEU A 301 17.30 30.76 2.90
N VAL A 302 17.79 31.24 1.76
CA VAL A 302 18.26 32.63 1.61
C VAL A 302 17.12 33.61 1.82
N MET A 303 15.94 33.36 1.25
CA MET A 303 14.74 34.16 1.46
C MET A 303 14.28 34.17 2.93
N LEU A 304 14.41 33.07 3.63
CA LEU A 304 14.10 32.99 5.05
C LEU A 304 15.06 33.82 5.92
N CYS A 305 16.35 33.84 5.54
CA CYS A 305 17.38 34.59 6.26
C CYS A 305 17.42 36.08 5.88
N TYR A 306 16.81 36.47 4.74
CA TYR A 306 16.83 37.86 4.24
C TYR A 306 16.32 38.89 5.25
N PRO A 307 15.18 38.70 5.96
CA PRO A 307 14.72 39.68 6.94
C PRO A 307 15.71 39.89 8.10
N PHE A 308 16.44 38.84 8.49
CA PHE A 308 17.46 38.93 9.53
C PHE A 308 18.68 39.77 9.09
N ASN A 309 19.11 39.61 7.83
CA ASN A 309 20.24 40.35 7.25
C ASN A 309 19.92 40.77 5.82
N SER A 310 19.37 41.97 5.66
CA SER A 310 19.00 42.55 4.37
C SER A 310 20.17 42.76 3.38
N GLY A 311 21.42 42.62 3.85
CA GLY A 311 22.59 42.61 2.97
C GLY A 311 22.76 41.33 2.15
N LEU A 312 22.02 40.26 2.46
CA LEU A 312 22.06 38.99 1.71
C LEU A 312 21.43 39.09 0.31
N LEU A 313 20.41 39.90 0.15
CA LEU A 313 19.65 40.05 -1.12
C LEU A 313 19.34 41.52 -1.38
N ASN A 314 19.31 41.88 -2.66
CA ASN A 314 18.74 43.15 -3.08
C ASN A 314 17.19 43.00 -3.13
N PRO A 315 16.38 43.97 -2.63
CA PRO A 315 14.92 43.93 -2.71
C PRO A 315 14.37 43.70 -4.12
N ILE A 316 15.11 44.07 -5.16
CA ILE A 316 14.77 43.78 -6.55
C ILE A 316 14.58 42.26 -6.79
N LEU A 317 15.31 41.41 -6.07
CA LEU A 317 15.15 39.95 -6.21
C LEU A 317 13.77 39.43 -5.80
N LEU A 318 13.13 40.08 -4.83
CA LEU A 318 11.74 39.75 -4.47
C LEU A 318 10.79 40.13 -5.63
N LEU A 319 11.05 41.26 -6.28
CA LEU A 319 10.30 41.69 -7.46
C LEU A 319 10.51 40.74 -8.66
N VAL A 320 11.73 40.25 -8.84
CA VAL A 320 12.07 39.26 -9.89
C VAL A 320 11.41 37.92 -9.63
N ALA A 321 11.20 37.53 -8.36
CA ALA A 321 10.51 36.30 -8.01
C ALA A 321 8.98 36.37 -8.20
N LEU A 322 8.41 37.56 -8.22
CA LEU A 322 6.95 37.77 -8.34
C LEU A 322 6.31 37.10 -9.54
N PRO A 323 6.87 37.18 -10.79
CA PRO A 323 6.32 36.47 -11.94
C PRO A 323 6.20 34.97 -11.73
N TYR A 324 7.14 34.34 -11.04
CA TYR A 324 7.07 32.89 -10.71
C TYR A 324 5.83 32.57 -9.87
N PHE A 325 5.55 33.36 -8.81
CA PHE A 325 4.39 33.14 -7.97
C PHE A 325 3.05 33.45 -8.68
N VAL A 326 3.06 34.44 -9.56
CA VAL A 326 1.88 34.77 -10.38
C VAL A 326 1.56 33.64 -11.35
N MET A 327 2.58 33.11 -12.04
CA MET A 327 2.42 31.97 -12.95
C MET A 327 1.97 30.73 -12.19
N MET A 328 2.58 30.42 -11.04
CA MET A 328 2.16 29.31 -10.20
C MET A 328 0.71 29.43 -9.73
N ALA A 329 0.26 30.63 -9.36
CA ALA A 329 -1.15 30.88 -9.00
C ALA A 329 -2.10 30.69 -10.20
N SER A 330 -1.65 30.99 -11.41
CA SER A 330 -2.39 30.74 -12.65
C SER A 330 -2.48 29.24 -12.94
N ASP A 331 -1.37 28.53 -12.83
CA ASP A 331 -1.31 27.08 -13.06
C ASP A 331 -2.14 26.29 -12.03
N LEU A 332 -2.14 26.73 -10.76
CA LEU A 332 -3.03 26.18 -9.74
C LEU A 332 -4.49 26.34 -10.11
N ALA A 333 -4.88 27.54 -10.60
CA ALA A 333 -6.25 27.78 -11.03
C ALA A 333 -6.63 26.90 -12.24
N TYR A 334 -5.70 26.69 -13.17
CA TYR A 334 -5.86 25.78 -14.31
C TYR A 334 -6.09 24.33 -13.85
N CYS A 335 -5.39 23.88 -12.81
CA CYS A 335 -5.56 22.55 -12.23
C CYS A 335 -6.78 22.42 -11.31
N GLY A 336 -7.61 23.45 -11.15
CA GLY A 336 -8.81 23.42 -10.30
C GLY A 336 -8.59 23.78 -8.84
N TYR A 337 -7.41 24.27 -8.47
CA TYR A 337 -7.10 24.77 -7.13
C TYR A 337 -7.40 26.29 -7.02
N LYS A 338 -7.39 26.82 -5.80
CA LYS A 338 -7.52 28.26 -5.58
C LYS A 338 -6.19 28.98 -5.83
N ARG A 339 -6.20 30.15 -6.46
CA ARG A 339 -4.99 30.96 -6.68
C ARG A 339 -4.22 31.25 -5.38
N LEU A 340 -4.92 31.41 -4.26
CA LEU A 340 -4.32 31.64 -2.93
C LEU A 340 -3.64 30.40 -2.34
N ASP A 341 -3.82 29.22 -2.95
CA ASP A 341 -3.10 28.01 -2.53
C ASP A 341 -1.58 28.15 -2.76
N VAL A 342 -1.14 29.14 -3.56
CA VAL A 342 0.27 29.51 -3.70
C VAL A 342 0.92 29.81 -2.34
N LEU A 343 0.22 30.51 -1.44
CA LEU A 343 0.71 30.81 -0.09
C LEU A 343 0.78 29.54 0.78
N ARG A 344 -0.17 28.63 0.62
CA ARG A 344 -0.18 27.35 1.30
C ARG A 344 0.99 26.47 0.84
N ILE A 345 1.28 26.43 -0.46
CA ILE A 345 2.42 25.72 -1.04
C ILE A 345 3.74 26.35 -0.56
N TYR A 346 3.80 27.68 -0.47
CA TYR A 346 4.98 28.34 0.08
C TYR A 346 5.25 27.91 1.54
N GLY A 347 4.24 27.97 2.42
CA GLY A 347 4.33 27.49 3.80
C GLY A 347 4.66 25.99 3.89
N PHE A 348 4.07 25.17 3.02
CA PHE A 348 4.36 23.75 2.91
C PHE A 348 5.83 23.50 2.55
N ASN A 349 6.41 24.25 1.63
CA ASN A 349 7.82 24.17 1.28
C ASN A 349 8.75 24.64 2.42
N LEU A 350 8.31 25.57 3.27
CA LEU A 350 9.07 25.98 4.46
C LEU A 350 9.23 24.81 5.45
N ILE A 351 8.16 24.05 5.72
CA ILE A 351 8.25 22.88 6.62
C ILE A 351 8.98 21.70 5.98
N LEU A 352 8.98 21.59 4.65
CA LEU A 352 9.73 20.56 3.91
C LEU A 352 11.21 20.93 3.68
N LEU A 353 11.60 22.16 3.92
CA LEU A 353 12.98 22.62 3.69
C LEU A 353 14.04 21.72 4.33
N PRO A 354 13.93 21.30 5.61
CA PRO A 354 14.90 20.39 6.23
C PRO A 354 14.94 19.01 5.55
N VAL A 355 13.79 18.51 5.08
CA VAL A 355 13.67 17.22 4.39
C VAL A 355 14.39 17.28 3.04
N ASN A 356 14.14 18.32 2.26
CA ASN A 356 14.72 18.54 0.95
C ASN A 356 16.24 18.76 1.03
N LEU A 357 16.71 19.55 2.00
CA LEU A 357 18.14 19.75 2.25
C LEU A 357 18.83 18.45 2.67
N SER A 358 18.20 17.66 3.54
CA SER A 358 18.72 16.34 3.96
C SER A 358 18.87 15.38 2.77
N GLY A 359 17.86 15.31 1.88
CA GLY A 359 17.93 14.50 0.67
C GLY A 359 19.00 14.99 -0.30
N SER A 360 19.10 16.30 -0.53
CA SER A 360 20.12 16.90 -1.38
C SER A 360 21.55 16.67 -0.84
N PHE A 361 21.72 16.77 0.48
CA PHE A 361 23.00 16.46 1.13
C PHE A 361 23.39 14.99 0.98
N ALA A 362 22.41 14.07 1.17
CA ALA A 362 22.63 12.64 0.92
C ALA A 362 23.06 12.36 -0.52
N SER A 363 22.49 13.07 -1.50
CA SER A 363 22.88 12.98 -2.92
C SER A 363 24.33 13.40 -3.14
N ILE A 364 24.75 14.53 -2.54
CA ILE A 364 26.14 15.02 -2.63
C ILE A 364 27.10 14.03 -1.96
N LEU A 365 26.73 13.52 -0.78
CA LEU A 365 27.54 12.53 -0.07
C LEU A 365 27.72 11.26 -0.91
N GLN A 366 26.65 10.76 -1.51
CA GLN A 366 26.70 9.59 -2.40
C GLN A 366 27.56 9.85 -3.64
N LEU A 367 27.53 11.05 -4.22
CA LEU A 367 28.42 11.43 -5.33
C LEU A 367 29.91 11.39 -4.94
N VAL A 368 30.22 11.73 -3.70
CA VAL A 368 31.60 11.76 -3.19
C VAL A 368 32.08 10.38 -2.74
N THR A 369 31.23 9.62 -2.03
CA THR A 369 31.61 8.32 -1.46
C THR A 369 31.40 7.16 -2.41
N GLY A 370 30.52 7.28 -3.41
CA GLY A 370 30.11 6.19 -4.29
C GLY A 370 29.18 5.16 -3.63
N GLU A 371 28.84 5.33 -2.35
CA GLU A 371 27.97 4.39 -1.62
C GLU A 371 26.50 4.62 -1.97
N LYS A 372 25.79 3.55 -2.38
CA LYS A 372 24.37 3.61 -2.74
C LYS A 372 23.51 3.75 -1.48
N SER A 373 22.62 4.74 -1.46
CA SER A 373 21.61 4.88 -0.40
C SER A 373 20.62 3.72 -0.43
N ALA A 374 20.25 3.21 0.75
CA ALA A 374 19.22 2.17 0.86
C ALA A 374 17.85 2.68 0.38
N PHE A 375 17.19 1.89 -0.44
CA PHE A 375 15.83 2.21 -0.90
C PHE A 375 14.83 2.11 0.26
N LYS A 376 14.13 3.21 0.54
CA LYS A 376 13.05 3.26 1.52
C LYS A 376 11.72 3.38 0.77
N ARG A 377 10.86 2.34 0.88
CA ARG A 377 9.51 2.39 0.34
C ARG A 377 8.70 3.48 1.07
N THR A 378 7.93 4.28 0.32
CA THR A 378 6.96 5.22 0.91
C THR A 378 5.76 4.42 1.39
N PRO A 379 5.44 4.40 2.69
CA PRO A 379 4.23 3.75 3.17
C PRO A 379 3.00 4.51 2.65
N LYS A 380 2.02 3.78 2.13
CA LYS A 380 0.71 4.30 1.71
C LYS A 380 -0.39 3.44 2.33
N VAL A 381 -0.14 2.98 3.56
CA VAL A 381 -1.03 2.10 4.33
C VAL A 381 -1.89 2.89 5.29
N ARG A 382 -2.92 2.25 5.83
CA ARG A 382 -3.85 2.87 6.81
C ARG A 382 -3.16 3.32 8.11
N ASP A 383 -2.07 2.67 8.50
CA ASP A 383 -1.32 3.03 9.70
C ASP A 383 -0.46 4.26 9.47
N ARG A 384 -0.61 5.25 10.36
CA ARG A 384 0.13 6.50 10.29
C ARG A 384 1.63 6.27 10.46
N THR A 385 2.41 6.80 9.52
CA THR A 385 3.88 6.79 9.57
C THR A 385 4.40 7.93 10.44
N THR A 386 5.19 7.60 11.48
CA THR A 386 5.79 8.62 12.36
C THR A 386 6.89 9.40 11.65
N ALA A 387 6.86 10.72 11.77
CA ALA A 387 7.92 11.58 11.24
C ALA A 387 9.14 11.56 12.18
N SER A 388 10.36 11.64 11.62
CA SER A 388 11.58 11.75 12.43
C SER A 388 11.58 13.02 13.28
N ALA A 389 12.09 12.94 14.53
CA ALA A 389 12.21 14.09 15.42
C ALA A 389 12.92 15.28 14.75
N THR A 390 13.94 15.03 13.96
CA THR A 390 14.65 16.07 13.20
C THR A 390 13.71 16.84 12.27
N PHE A 391 12.79 16.14 11.57
CA PHE A 391 11.85 16.76 10.64
C PHE A 391 10.66 17.43 11.33
N ILE A 392 10.48 17.25 12.64
CA ILE A 392 9.52 17.99 13.45
C ILE A 392 10.19 19.19 14.12
N LEU A 393 11.35 18.98 14.73
CA LEU A 393 12.06 20.03 15.50
C LEU A 393 12.65 21.11 14.59
N ALA A 394 13.12 20.76 13.38
CA ALA A 394 13.68 21.75 12.47
C ALA A 394 12.64 22.78 11.98
N PRO A 395 11.41 22.43 11.53
CA PRO A 395 10.36 23.42 11.28
C PRO A 395 10.01 24.28 12.50
N VAL A 396 9.99 23.71 13.71
CA VAL A 396 9.77 24.48 14.94
C VAL A 396 10.90 25.49 15.15
N ALA A 397 12.16 25.09 14.94
CA ALA A 397 13.32 25.99 15.02
C ALA A 397 13.26 27.09 13.94
N LEU A 398 12.80 26.78 12.71
CA LEU A 398 12.60 27.78 11.65
C LEU A 398 11.52 28.81 12.06
N ILE A 399 10.42 28.35 12.64
CA ILE A 399 9.35 29.25 13.15
C ILE A 399 9.90 30.13 14.29
N ALA A 400 10.67 29.57 15.22
CA ALA A 400 11.29 30.30 16.31
C ALA A 400 12.28 31.35 15.77
N PHE A 401 13.10 30.98 14.76
CA PHE A 401 14.02 31.92 14.09
C PHE A 401 13.26 33.05 13.38
N ALA A 402 12.21 32.72 12.60
CA ALA A 402 11.39 33.74 11.92
C ALA A 402 10.70 34.67 12.95
N THR A 403 10.19 34.14 14.05
CA THR A 403 9.59 34.92 15.15
C THR A 403 10.63 35.82 15.82
N TYR A 404 11.82 35.31 16.08
CA TYR A 404 12.94 36.11 16.59
C TYR A 404 13.28 37.28 15.66
N THR A 405 13.31 37.02 14.36
CA THR A 405 13.53 38.05 13.33
C THR A 405 12.44 39.13 13.34
N VAL A 406 11.16 38.73 13.50
CA VAL A 406 10.03 39.65 13.68
C VAL A 406 10.27 40.59 14.86
N VAL A 407 10.66 40.05 16.01
CA VAL A 407 10.96 40.86 17.22
C VAL A 407 12.16 41.78 17.01
N LEU A 408 13.20 41.31 16.33
CA LEU A 408 14.39 42.06 16.02
C LEU A 408 14.07 43.24 15.08
N ASP A 409 13.35 42.99 13.98
CA ASP A 409 12.99 44.02 12.99
C ASP A 409 12.01 45.04 13.56
N LEU A 410 11.10 44.61 14.45
CA LEU A 410 10.21 45.52 15.19
C LEU A 410 11.03 46.48 16.08
N ARG A 411 12.01 45.95 16.79
CA ARG A 411 12.91 46.75 17.66
C ARG A 411 13.78 47.73 16.87
N LEU A 412 14.20 47.31 15.67
CA LEU A 412 15.08 48.09 14.79
C LEU A 412 14.29 48.99 13.82
N HIS A 413 12.96 49.01 13.88
CA HIS A 413 12.06 49.77 13.02
C HIS A 413 12.25 49.50 11.50
N ARG A 414 12.58 48.22 11.15
CA ARG A 414 12.75 47.77 9.78
C ARG A 414 11.44 47.22 9.20
N TRP A 415 10.54 48.09 8.86
CA TRP A 415 9.13 47.76 8.52
C TRP A 415 9.00 46.81 7.32
N GLU A 416 9.84 46.94 6.29
CA GLU A 416 9.81 46.08 5.11
C GLU A 416 10.23 44.63 5.48
N ASN A 417 11.33 44.48 6.23
CA ASN A 417 11.79 43.19 6.72
C ASN A 417 10.79 42.58 7.68
N LEU A 418 10.20 43.39 8.58
CA LEU A 418 9.18 42.96 9.54
C LEU A 418 7.99 42.33 8.85
N ALA A 419 7.47 42.96 7.78
CA ALA A 419 6.34 42.41 7.02
C ALA A 419 6.65 41.04 6.43
N TYR A 420 7.84 40.90 5.85
CA TYR A 420 8.26 39.65 5.24
C TYR A 420 8.59 38.55 6.29
N ALA A 421 9.24 38.90 7.39
CA ALA A 421 9.51 37.99 8.51
C ALA A 421 8.19 37.48 9.11
N THR A 422 7.21 38.38 9.30
CA THR A 422 5.89 38.04 9.80
C THR A 422 5.16 37.08 8.87
N LEU A 423 5.21 37.32 7.54
CA LEU A 423 4.63 36.43 6.54
C LEU A 423 5.24 35.01 6.63
N ASN A 424 6.58 34.90 6.69
CA ASN A 424 7.28 33.64 6.82
C ASN A 424 6.88 32.89 8.12
N ALA A 425 6.85 33.60 9.25
CA ALA A 425 6.47 33.01 10.55
C ALA A 425 5.03 32.48 10.52
N LEU A 426 4.10 33.27 10.01
CA LEU A 426 2.68 32.90 9.93
C LEU A 426 2.44 31.73 8.99
N LEU A 427 3.07 31.74 7.78
CA LEU A 427 2.88 30.66 6.81
C LEU A 427 3.54 29.36 7.25
N ALA A 428 4.72 29.41 7.90
CA ALA A 428 5.36 28.23 8.46
C ALA A 428 4.56 27.64 9.63
N LEU A 429 4.06 28.50 10.53
CA LEU A 429 3.20 28.09 11.65
C LEU A 429 1.88 27.48 11.12
N TYR A 430 1.23 28.15 10.17
CA TYR A 430 0.04 27.62 9.51
C TYR A 430 0.30 26.24 8.91
N ALA A 431 1.41 26.08 8.19
CA ALA A 431 1.74 24.81 7.54
C ALA A 431 2.00 23.70 8.55
N LEU A 432 2.71 24.00 9.65
CA LEU A 432 2.93 23.04 10.74
C LEU A 432 1.60 22.59 11.36
N VAL A 433 0.72 23.53 11.67
CA VAL A 433 -0.59 23.23 12.29
C VAL A 433 -1.53 22.52 11.32
N ALA A 434 -1.62 23.00 10.08
CA ALA A 434 -2.61 22.54 9.12
C ALA A 434 -2.25 21.21 8.42
N PHE A 435 -0.94 20.94 8.22
CA PHE A 435 -0.47 19.76 7.47
C PHE A 435 0.17 18.69 8.35
N VAL A 436 0.80 19.06 9.46
CA VAL A 436 1.40 18.08 10.39
C VAL A 436 0.46 17.85 11.58
N GLY A 437 -0.06 18.93 12.16
CA GLY A 437 -0.88 18.92 13.37
C GLY A 437 -0.05 18.88 14.65
N ILE A 438 -0.39 19.74 15.62
CA ILE A 438 0.37 19.87 16.87
C ILE A 438 0.35 18.56 17.67
N LEU A 439 -0.82 17.91 17.78
CA LEU A 439 -0.94 16.62 18.48
C LEU A 439 -0.07 15.55 17.83
N ASN A 440 -0.05 15.49 16.51
CA ASN A 440 0.79 14.55 15.76
C ASN A 440 2.27 14.80 16.03
N CYS A 441 2.71 16.07 16.08
CA CYS A 441 4.08 16.41 16.44
C CYS A 441 4.45 15.89 17.84
N ILE A 442 3.57 16.10 18.83
CA ILE A 442 3.78 15.65 20.20
C ILE A 442 3.85 14.12 20.28
N VAL A 443 2.91 13.43 19.63
CA VAL A 443 2.87 11.96 19.60
C VAL A 443 4.13 11.39 18.93
N ASP A 444 4.55 11.95 17.80
CA ASP A 444 5.75 11.46 17.10
C ASP A 444 7.03 11.67 17.91
N LEU A 445 7.17 12.84 18.54
CA LEU A 445 8.30 13.11 19.43
C LEU A 445 8.30 12.18 20.63
N TRP A 446 7.13 11.94 21.23
CA TRP A 446 6.98 11.02 22.36
C TRP A 446 7.34 9.58 21.97
N LEU A 447 6.85 9.08 20.84
CA LEU A 447 7.16 7.74 20.35
C LEU A 447 8.66 7.56 20.08
N GLN A 448 9.32 8.59 19.55
CA GLN A 448 10.77 8.54 19.32
C GLN A 448 11.56 8.62 20.62
N LEU A 449 11.15 9.47 21.58
CA LEU A 449 11.76 9.53 22.90
C LEU A 449 11.62 8.18 23.63
N ARG A 450 10.42 7.60 23.58
CA ARG A 450 10.16 6.27 24.14
C ARG A 450 11.03 5.21 23.48
N GLY A 451 11.14 5.20 22.13
CA GLY A 451 11.97 4.26 21.38
C GLY A 451 13.47 4.45 21.65
N TRP A 452 13.92 5.67 21.97
CA TRP A 452 15.29 5.94 22.37
C TRP A 452 15.59 5.51 23.80
N LEU A 453 14.67 5.74 24.73
CA LEU A 453 14.77 5.31 26.14
C LEU A 453 14.61 3.80 26.30
N TYR A 454 13.68 3.19 25.55
CA TYR A 454 13.44 1.76 25.53
C TYR A 454 14.20 1.12 24.37
N LYS A 455 15.38 0.58 24.64
CA LYS A 455 16.04 -0.30 23.68
C LYS A 455 15.41 -1.70 23.81
N PRO A 456 14.65 -2.18 22.82
CA PRO A 456 14.24 -3.57 22.81
C PRO A 456 15.51 -4.41 22.88
N VAL A 457 15.47 -5.46 23.70
CA VAL A 457 16.56 -6.44 23.73
C VAL A 457 16.74 -6.90 22.29
N THR A 458 17.90 -6.59 21.71
CA THR A 458 18.28 -7.13 20.40
C THR A 458 18.45 -8.63 20.60
N VAL A 459 17.41 -9.39 20.33
CA VAL A 459 17.52 -10.84 20.23
C VAL A 459 18.56 -11.09 19.12
N PRO A 460 19.64 -11.80 19.41
CA PRO A 460 20.63 -12.12 18.37
C PRO A 460 19.90 -12.79 17.21
N LYS A 461 20.11 -12.31 15.99
CA LYS A 461 19.62 -12.99 14.79
C LYS A 461 20.28 -14.36 14.76
N VAL A 462 19.58 -15.38 15.22
CA VAL A 462 20.05 -16.75 15.13
C VAL A 462 19.92 -17.17 13.67
N SER A 463 21.05 -17.38 13.02
CA SER A 463 21.08 -17.97 11.68
C SER A 463 20.78 -19.47 11.82
N VAL A 464 19.55 -19.85 11.50
CA VAL A 464 19.18 -21.28 11.46
C VAL A 464 19.80 -21.89 10.20
N ALA A 465 20.73 -22.80 10.38
CA ALA A 465 21.24 -23.60 9.29
C ALA A 465 20.18 -24.64 8.90
N VAL A 466 19.49 -24.43 7.81
CA VAL A 466 18.60 -25.42 7.20
C VAL A 466 19.47 -26.36 6.36
N VAL A 467 19.64 -27.61 6.81
CA VAL A 467 20.36 -28.63 6.06
C VAL A 467 19.34 -29.48 5.32
N PRO A 468 19.44 -29.67 3.99
CA PRO A 468 18.54 -30.59 3.28
C PRO A 468 18.68 -31.99 3.79
N ALA A 469 17.58 -32.71 3.98
CA ALA A 469 17.60 -34.11 4.40
C ALA A 469 18.33 -34.96 3.36
N LEU A 470 19.27 -35.77 3.84
CA LEU A 470 20.20 -36.58 3.01
C LEU A 470 19.61 -37.89 2.52
N ASP A 471 18.47 -38.35 3.03
CA ASP A 471 17.82 -39.60 2.62
C ASP A 471 16.33 -39.39 2.47
N GLY A 472 15.87 -39.37 1.23
CA GLY A 472 14.49 -39.68 0.78
C GLY A 472 13.28 -39.11 1.51
N GLY A 473 13.48 -38.28 2.55
CA GLY A 473 12.44 -37.60 3.30
C GLY A 473 12.20 -36.19 2.73
N SER A 474 11.00 -35.89 2.38
CA SER A 474 10.58 -34.65 1.83
C SER A 474 10.59 -33.54 2.90
N GLY A 475 11.60 -32.68 2.90
CA GLY A 475 11.58 -31.42 3.64
C GLY A 475 12.94 -30.99 4.26
N PRO A 476 13.14 -29.72 4.52
CA PRO A 476 14.32 -29.18 5.18
C PRO A 476 14.34 -29.59 6.69
N VAL A 477 15.48 -30.01 7.19
CA VAL A 477 15.66 -30.33 8.62
C VAL A 477 16.20 -29.08 9.33
N ILE A 478 15.49 -28.63 10.34
CA ILE A 478 15.94 -27.54 11.23
C ILE A 478 16.82 -28.14 12.30
N THR A 479 18.11 -27.80 12.32
CA THR A 479 19.10 -28.35 13.27
C THR A 479 19.11 -27.63 14.63
N ASP A 480 18.53 -26.44 14.71
CA ASP A 480 18.39 -25.69 15.96
C ASP A 480 16.94 -25.18 16.12
N TRP A 481 16.04 -26.13 16.30
CA TRP A 481 14.61 -25.85 16.51
C TRP A 481 14.35 -25.03 17.78
N ALA A 482 15.20 -25.16 18.81
CA ALA A 482 15.03 -24.44 20.06
C ALA A 482 15.18 -22.90 19.84
N SER A 483 16.17 -22.47 19.07
CA SER A 483 16.36 -21.06 18.77
C SER A 483 15.23 -20.51 17.90
N VAL A 484 14.64 -21.29 17.01
CA VAL A 484 13.48 -20.88 16.20
C VAL A 484 12.23 -20.69 17.07
N LEU A 485 11.97 -21.65 17.98
CA LEU A 485 10.79 -21.62 18.83
C LEU A 485 10.87 -20.58 19.94
N TYR A 486 12.05 -20.37 20.53
CA TYR A 486 12.19 -19.43 21.66
C TYR A 486 12.48 -17.99 21.23
N TYR A 487 13.05 -17.76 20.04
CA TYR A 487 13.46 -16.43 19.60
C TYR A 487 12.70 -15.90 18.37
N GLY A 488 11.74 -16.65 17.87
CA GLY A 488 10.74 -16.30 16.87
C GLY A 488 11.26 -15.51 15.68
N THR A 489 11.42 -16.10 14.50
CA THR A 489 11.99 -15.34 13.41
C THR A 489 11.26 -15.58 12.09
N ALA A 490 10.19 -14.87 11.91
CA ALA A 490 9.63 -14.69 10.56
C ALA A 490 10.65 -14.05 9.58
N ASP A 491 11.68 -13.36 10.08
CA ASP A 491 12.68 -12.68 9.24
C ASP A 491 13.98 -13.48 8.99
N THR A 492 14.24 -14.57 9.72
CA THR A 492 15.48 -15.35 9.58
C THR A 492 15.40 -16.48 8.56
N ALA A 493 14.21 -16.85 8.10
CA ALA A 493 14.06 -17.77 6.96
C ALA A 493 14.67 -17.24 5.64
N LYS A 494 15.09 -15.96 5.61
CA LYS A 494 15.66 -15.32 4.42
C LYS A 494 17.18 -15.41 4.29
N THR A 495 17.88 -16.02 5.25
CA THR A 495 19.34 -16.21 5.16
C THR A 495 19.69 -17.65 5.44
N SER A 496 19.34 -18.53 4.52
CA SER A 496 19.87 -19.89 4.53
C SER A 496 21.36 -19.86 4.18
N VAL A 497 22.21 -19.96 5.18
CA VAL A 497 23.61 -20.29 4.94
C VAL A 497 23.67 -21.78 4.69
N ILE A 498 23.87 -22.16 3.43
CA ILE A 498 24.17 -23.52 3.07
C ILE A 498 25.56 -23.84 3.63
N ALA A 499 25.61 -24.61 4.71
CA ALA A 499 26.87 -25.12 5.20
C ALA A 499 27.45 -26.06 4.12
N LYS A 500 28.64 -25.76 3.60
CA LYS A 500 29.37 -26.63 2.70
C LYS A 500 29.56 -27.99 3.40
N ARG A 501 29.14 -29.05 2.76
CA ARG A 501 29.36 -30.44 3.16
C ARG A 501 30.83 -30.65 3.45
N PRO A 502 31.27 -31.15 4.63
CA PRO A 502 32.64 -31.56 4.78
C PRO A 502 32.87 -32.73 3.83
N SER A 503 33.91 -32.62 3.02
CA SER A 503 34.30 -33.67 2.09
C SER A 503 34.59 -34.95 2.86
N ARG A 504 34.17 -36.10 2.32
CA ARG A 504 34.26 -37.42 2.90
C ARG A 504 35.70 -37.90 3.21
N GLU A 505 36.72 -37.11 2.80
CA GLU A 505 38.15 -37.40 3.01
C GLU A 505 38.69 -36.96 4.37
N ALA A 506 38.01 -36.04 5.08
CA ALA A 506 38.46 -35.62 6.42
C ALA A 506 38.00 -36.54 7.57
N SER A 507 37.21 -37.60 7.28
CA SER A 507 36.65 -38.50 8.30
C SER A 507 37.45 -39.77 8.53
N GLN A 508 38.56 -39.99 7.82
CA GLN A 508 39.41 -41.19 7.98
C GLN A 508 40.74 -40.96 8.70
N GLU A 509 41.13 -39.69 8.93
CA GLU A 509 42.42 -39.42 9.63
C GLU A 509 42.32 -39.07 11.12
N SER A 510 41.12 -39.08 11.70
CA SER A 510 40.93 -38.78 13.14
C SER A 510 40.52 -40.00 13.96
N ARG A 511 41.00 -41.19 13.58
CA ARG A 511 40.83 -42.44 14.39
C ARG A 511 42.17 -43.13 14.63
N ALA A 512 43.09 -42.45 15.23
CA ALA A 512 44.20 -43.03 15.95
C ALA A 512 44.71 -41.99 16.94
N ASP A 513 44.55 -42.29 18.15
CA ASP A 513 45.26 -41.94 19.34
C ASP A 513 44.42 -41.45 20.52
N GLY A 514 44.44 -42.33 21.51
CA GLY A 514 44.73 -42.08 22.90
C GLY A 514 43.55 -41.79 23.83
N ALA A 515 43.00 -42.78 24.28
CA ALA A 515 42.72 -43.26 25.65
C ALA A 515 43.06 -42.33 26.83
N VAL A 516 42.16 -42.43 27.83
CA VAL A 516 42.37 -42.41 29.29
C VAL A 516 41.97 -41.15 30.08
N ALA A 517 40.95 -41.46 30.92
CA ALA A 517 40.72 -40.99 32.31
C ALA A 517 40.29 -39.54 32.54
N SER A 518 39.44 -39.23 33.42
CA SER A 518 38.86 -39.83 34.64
C SER A 518 37.74 -38.95 35.18
N GLU A 519 36.75 -39.59 35.70
CA GLU A 519 35.92 -39.32 36.88
C GLU A 519 35.95 -37.95 37.58
N GLY A 520 34.72 -37.52 37.91
CA GLY A 520 34.42 -36.99 39.23
C GLY A 520 33.31 -35.93 39.24
N PRO A 521 32.31 -36.13 40.09
CA PRO A 521 31.06 -35.35 40.11
C PRO A 521 31.12 -34.27 41.17
N ILE A 522 30.27 -33.21 41.00
CA ILE A 522 29.80 -32.27 42.05
C ILE A 522 28.92 -31.28 41.24
N GLY A 523 27.73 -30.91 41.63
CA GLY A 523 26.95 -30.91 42.79
C GLY A 523 25.73 -30.02 42.52
N HIS A 524 24.60 -30.49 43.01
CA HIS A 524 23.33 -29.71 42.97
C HIS A 524 23.46 -28.35 43.62
N GLN A 525 22.95 -27.32 42.96
CA GLN A 525 22.30 -26.20 43.67
C GLN A 525 21.05 -25.79 42.93
N VAL A 526 19.93 -26.02 43.62
CA VAL A 526 18.57 -25.56 43.35
C VAL A 526 18.53 -24.08 43.60
N ALA A 527 18.14 -23.29 42.63
CA ALA A 527 17.75 -21.91 42.85
C ALA A 527 16.22 -21.81 42.74
N GLU A 528 15.65 -21.40 43.84
CA GLU A 528 14.23 -21.20 44.14
C GLU A 528 13.55 -20.29 43.12
N ALA A 529 12.40 -20.77 42.59
CA ALA A 529 11.49 -19.97 41.80
C ALA A 529 10.71 -18.98 42.74
N VAL A 530 10.82 -17.68 42.47
CA VAL A 530 10.00 -16.65 43.08
C VAL A 530 8.60 -16.73 42.43
N ARG A 531 7.60 -17.05 43.26
CA ARG A 531 6.17 -16.95 42.92
C ARG A 531 5.72 -15.47 42.95
N PRO A 532 4.91 -15.03 41.97
CA PRO A 532 4.19 -13.77 42.13
C PRO A 532 2.98 -13.94 43.07
N PRO A 533 2.50 -12.87 43.70
CA PRO A 533 1.49 -12.95 44.75
C PRO A 533 0.10 -13.30 44.21
N SER A 534 -0.56 -14.19 44.92
CA SER A 534 -1.96 -14.56 44.72
C SER A 534 -2.88 -13.39 45.09
N SER A 535 -3.60 -12.85 44.12
CA SER A 535 -4.81 -12.08 44.37
C SER A 535 -6.01 -13.04 44.27
N SER A 536 -6.71 -13.19 45.37
CA SER A 536 -8.00 -13.85 45.49
C SER A 536 -9.05 -13.13 44.66
N ALA A 537 -9.49 -13.71 43.55
CA ALA A 537 -10.73 -13.31 42.87
C ALA A 537 -11.71 -14.47 42.96
N SER A 538 -12.94 -14.13 43.31
CA SER A 538 -14.12 -14.96 43.46
C SER A 538 -14.34 -15.92 42.31
N ALA A 539 -14.74 -17.16 42.62
CA ALA A 539 -15.13 -18.19 41.71
C ALA A 539 -16.36 -17.74 40.88
N GLY A 540 -16.14 -17.33 39.63
CA GLY A 540 -17.16 -17.27 38.59
C GLY A 540 -17.17 -18.62 37.85
N ALA A 541 -18.31 -19.03 37.37
CA ALA A 541 -18.52 -20.26 36.60
C ALA A 541 -17.53 -20.41 35.44
N PRO A 542 -17.16 -21.63 35.04
CA PRO A 542 -16.15 -21.82 34.01
C PRO A 542 -16.66 -21.30 32.67
N MET A 543 -15.99 -20.29 32.11
CA MET A 543 -16.16 -19.93 30.70
C MET A 543 -15.78 -21.16 29.87
N ALA A 544 -16.66 -21.55 28.93
CA ALA A 544 -16.34 -22.57 27.96
C ALA A 544 -15.13 -22.10 27.14
N SER A 545 -13.96 -22.66 27.42
CA SER A 545 -12.73 -22.40 26.67
C SER A 545 -12.44 -23.59 25.78
N GLY A 546 -12.23 -23.34 24.47
CA GLY A 546 -11.75 -24.35 23.54
C GLY A 546 -10.24 -24.54 23.68
N LEU A 547 -9.79 -25.79 23.57
CA LEU A 547 -8.40 -26.17 23.50
C LEU A 547 -8.14 -26.83 22.16
N PHE A 548 -7.25 -26.25 21.39
CA PHE A 548 -6.78 -26.83 20.13
C PHE A 548 -5.26 -26.93 20.20
N GLU A 549 -4.76 -28.10 20.57
CA GLU A 549 -3.34 -28.38 20.79
C GLU A 549 -2.60 -27.33 21.64
N GLU A 550 -1.98 -26.32 20.99
CA GLU A 550 -1.19 -25.27 21.64
C GLU A 550 -2.00 -23.97 21.87
N PHE A 551 -3.25 -23.88 21.34
CA PHE A 551 -4.04 -22.65 21.41
C PHE A 551 -5.12 -22.76 22.49
N THR A 552 -5.08 -21.86 23.45
CA THR A 552 -6.21 -21.61 24.35
C THR A 552 -6.94 -20.36 23.87
N PHE A 553 -8.22 -20.49 23.55
CA PHE A 553 -9.04 -19.40 23.05
C PHE A 553 -10.43 -19.40 23.73
N PHE A 554 -11.08 -18.24 23.65
CA PHE A 554 -12.45 -18.03 24.14
C PHE A 554 -13.16 -17.00 23.27
N SER A 555 -14.50 -17.00 23.32
CA SER A 555 -15.33 -16.05 22.57
C SER A 555 -15.79 -14.90 23.45
N VAL A 556 -15.79 -13.68 22.89
CA VAL A 556 -16.46 -12.51 23.42
C VAL A 556 -17.55 -12.07 22.44
N PHE A 557 -18.59 -11.44 22.93
CA PHE A 557 -19.79 -11.15 22.16
C PHE A 557 -20.00 -9.63 22.07
N GLN A 558 -20.16 -9.11 20.87
CA GLN A 558 -20.48 -7.71 20.62
C GLN A 558 -21.93 -7.57 20.19
N PRO A 559 -22.72 -6.66 20.81
CA PRO A 559 -24.14 -6.53 20.45
C PRO A 559 -24.34 -5.93 19.08
N ILE A 560 -25.32 -6.48 18.34
CA ILE A 560 -25.92 -5.90 17.15
C ILE A 560 -27.29 -5.37 17.57
N VAL A 561 -27.45 -4.05 17.48
CA VAL A 561 -28.58 -3.32 18.06
C VAL A 561 -29.55 -2.91 16.96
N ASP A 562 -30.82 -3.13 17.22
CA ASP A 562 -31.89 -2.56 16.41
C ASP A 562 -32.10 -1.10 16.84
N LEU A 563 -31.88 -0.18 15.91
CA LEU A 563 -31.87 1.26 16.16
C LEU A 563 -33.27 1.83 16.44
N ASP A 564 -34.33 1.17 15.96
CA ASP A 564 -35.72 1.56 16.23
C ASP A 564 -36.18 1.12 17.61
N LEU A 565 -35.72 -0.06 18.06
CA LEU A 565 -36.10 -0.66 19.33
C LEU A 565 -35.11 -0.34 20.45
N ASP A 566 -33.95 0.20 20.11
CA ASP A 566 -32.81 0.51 21.02
C ASP A 566 -32.43 -0.67 21.92
N ARG A 567 -32.37 -1.88 21.33
CA ARG A 567 -32.02 -3.11 22.04
C ARG A 567 -31.23 -4.07 21.16
N PRO A 568 -30.37 -4.91 21.75
CA PRO A 568 -29.68 -5.97 21.03
C PRO A 568 -30.67 -6.99 20.47
N VAL A 569 -30.51 -7.36 19.19
CA VAL A 569 -31.23 -8.41 18.48
C VAL A 569 -30.35 -9.59 18.11
N GLY A 570 -29.02 -9.39 18.14
CA GLY A 570 -28.03 -10.40 17.88
C GLY A 570 -26.69 -10.03 18.49
N PHE A 571 -25.75 -10.94 18.43
CA PHE A 571 -24.38 -10.74 18.93
C PHE A 571 -23.38 -11.34 17.95
N GLU A 572 -22.33 -10.59 17.62
CA GLU A 572 -21.18 -11.13 16.89
C GLU A 572 -20.21 -11.81 17.85
N ALA A 573 -19.88 -13.06 17.58
CA ALA A 573 -18.90 -13.83 18.33
C ALA A 573 -17.49 -13.52 17.79
N LEU A 574 -16.65 -12.97 18.65
CA LEU A 574 -15.30 -12.58 18.34
C LEU A 574 -14.32 -13.42 19.14
N THR A 575 -13.46 -14.19 18.47
CA THR A 575 -12.43 -15.02 19.12
C THR A 575 -11.35 -14.17 19.78
N ARG A 576 -10.90 -14.61 20.95
CA ARG A 576 -9.74 -14.08 21.66
C ARG A 576 -8.82 -15.24 22.08
N PHE A 577 -7.54 -15.10 21.80
CA PHE A 577 -6.54 -16.06 22.23
C PHE A 577 -5.94 -15.64 23.56
N ALA A 578 -5.71 -16.58 24.45
CA ALA A 578 -5.20 -16.32 25.80
C ALA A 578 -3.78 -15.71 25.80
N ASP A 579 -3.00 -15.97 24.76
CA ASP A 579 -1.67 -15.37 24.56
C ASP A 579 -1.69 -13.99 23.90
N GLY A 580 -2.88 -13.46 23.59
CA GLY A 580 -3.08 -12.14 23.00
C GLY A 580 -2.84 -12.05 21.48
N ARG A 581 -2.59 -13.17 20.80
CA ARG A 581 -2.48 -13.17 19.33
C ARG A 581 -3.82 -12.87 18.68
N ARG A 582 -3.78 -12.35 17.46
CA ARG A 582 -4.98 -12.06 16.67
C ARG A 582 -5.46 -13.33 15.95
N PRO A 583 -6.78 -13.46 15.69
CA PRO A 583 -7.34 -14.63 15.00
C PRO A 583 -6.75 -14.86 13.60
N ASP A 584 -6.55 -13.81 12.82
CA ASP A 584 -5.92 -13.88 11.50
C ASP A 584 -4.49 -14.45 11.54
N VAL A 585 -3.73 -14.12 12.58
CA VAL A 585 -2.37 -14.65 12.78
C VAL A 585 -2.42 -16.14 13.16
N ALA A 586 -3.35 -16.51 14.07
CA ALA A 586 -3.49 -17.90 14.48
C ALA A 586 -3.94 -18.82 13.33
N LEU A 587 -4.87 -18.33 12.50
CA LEU A 587 -5.32 -19.07 11.31
C LEU A 587 -4.19 -19.21 10.28
N ALA A 588 -3.40 -18.16 10.04
CA ALA A 588 -2.25 -18.22 9.15
C ALA A 588 -1.16 -19.19 9.65
N ASP A 589 -0.92 -19.25 10.98
CA ASP A 589 -0.01 -20.20 11.60
C ASP A 589 -0.52 -21.65 11.42
N ALA A 590 -1.84 -21.87 11.57
CA ALA A 590 -2.47 -23.16 11.34
C ALA A 590 -2.48 -23.55 9.85
N GLU A 591 -2.61 -22.59 8.94
CA GLU A 591 -2.52 -22.81 7.49
C GLU A 591 -1.13 -23.32 7.08
N ALA A 592 -0.07 -22.76 7.67
CA ALA A 592 1.30 -23.23 7.44
C ALA A 592 1.52 -24.70 7.82
N THR A 593 0.66 -25.27 8.68
CA THR A 593 0.66 -26.68 9.09
C THR A 593 -0.44 -27.52 8.45
N GLY A 594 -1.24 -26.92 7.54
CA GLY A 594 -2.36 -27.58 6.87
C GLY A 594 -3.57 -27.85 7.79
N ARG A 595 -3.70 -27.11 8.90
CA ARG A 595 -4.73 -27.33 9.95
C ARG A 595 -5.66 -26.13 10.16
N ALA A 596 -5.63 -25.13 9.26
CA ALA A 596 -6.45 -23.92 9.38
C ALA A 596 -7.95 -24.23 9.49
N THR A 597 -8.45 -25.12 8.66
CA THR A 597 -9.87 -25.52 8.66
C THR A 597 -10.29 -26.22 9.96
N GLU A 598 -9.40 -27.06 10.52
CA GLU A 598 -9.67 -27.73 11.82
C GLU A 598 -9.71 -26.72 12.97
N LEU A 599 -8.78 -25.76 12.97
CA LEU A 599 -8.76 -24.68 13.95
C LEU A 599 -10.03 -23.81 13.81
N ASP A 600 -10.38 -23.39 12.59
CA ASP A 600 -11.56 -22.56 12.35
C ASP A 600 -12.85 -23.26 12.81
N ALA A 601 -13.02 -24.54 12.49
CA ALA A 601 -14.14 -25.35 13.00
C ALA A 601 -14.14 -25.43 14.55
N ALA A 602 -13.00 -25.49 15.20
CA ALA A 602 -12.90 -25.46 16.66
C ALA A 602 -13.28 -24.08 17.25
N LEU A 603 -12.91 -22.99 16.58
CA LEU A 603 -13.30 -21.62 16.96
C LEU A 603 -14.81 -21.45 16.87
N VAL A 604 -15.43 -21.90 15.77
CA VAL A 604 -16.87 -21.86 15.57
C VAL A 604 -17.60 -22.70 16.64
N ARG A 605 -17.16 -23.92 16.91
CA ARG A 605 -17.74 -24.74 18.00
C ARG A 605 -17.67 -24.06 19.35
N SER A 606 -16.54 -23.45 19.69
CA SER A 606 -16.36 -22.73 20.96
C SER A 606 -17.33 -21.54 21.08
N ALA A 607 -17.54 -20.80 19.97
CA ALA A 607 -18.49 -19.71 19.92
C ALA A 607 -19.93 -20.20 20.14
N LEU A 608 -20.34 -21.28 19.47
CA LEU A 608 -21.66 -21.87 19.60
C LEU A 608 -21.92 -22.43 21.00
N VAL A 609 -20.96 -23.14 21.62
CA VAL A 609 -21.07 -23.61 23.00
C VAL A 609 -21.28 -22.43 23.96
N SER A 610 -20.56 -21.33 23.79
CA SER A 610 -20.72 -20.14 24.61
C SER A 610 -22.06 -19.44 24.34
N ALA A 611 -22.59 -19.51 23.11
CA ALA A 611 -23.85 -18.85 22.72
C ALA A 611 -25.10 -19.42 23.42
N VAL A 612 -25.00 -20.55 24.10
CA VAL A 612 -26.10 -21.10 24.96
C VAL A 612 -26.55 -20.12 26.04
N GLU A 613 -25.62 -19.30 26.53
CA GLU A 613 -25.86 -18.32 27.60
C GLU A 613 -26.32 -16.95 27.07
N LEU A 614 -26.43 -16.78 25.74
CA LEU A 614 -26.95 -15.54 25.15
C LEU A 614 -28.42 -15.29 25.53
N PRO A 615 -28.84 -14.03 25.59
CA PRO A 615 -30.22 -13.68 25.91
C PRO A 615 -31.25 -14.33 24.99
N PRO A 616 -32.37 -14.84 25.53
CA PRO A 616 -33.36 -15.52 24.70
C PRO A 616 -33.95 -14.63 23.60
N GLY A 617 -34.08 -15.18 22.40
CA GLY A 617 -34.63 -14.49 21.24
C GLY A 617 -33.60 -13.67 20.44
N THR A 618 -32.31 -13.78 20.78
CA THR A 618 -31.21 -13.23 19.99
C THR A 618 -30.56 -14.30 19.11
N TRP A 619 -29.84 -13.86 18.08
CA TRP A 619 -29.05 -14.72 17.21
C TRP A 619 -27.56 -14.46 17.38
N VAL A 620 -26.75 -15.41 16.98
CA VAL A 620 -25.27 -15.24 17.00
C VAL A 620 -24.72 -15.14 15.59
N SER A 621 -23.86 -14.16 15.35
CA SER A 621 -23.07 -14.05 14.12
C SER A 621 -21.68 -14.61 14.32
N ILE A 622 -21.21 -15.38 13.37
CA ILE A 622 -19.90 -16.05 13.39
C ILE A 622 -19.18 -15.86 12.08
N ASN A 623 -17.89 -15.57 12.16
CA ASN A 623 -16.99 -15.49 11.02
C ASN A 623 -16.56 -16.89 10.58
N VAL A 624 -16.60 -17.17 9.28
CA VAL A 624 -16.16 -18.43 8.68
C VAL A 624 -15.12 -18.15 7.60
N SER A 625 -13.98 -18.84 7.70
CA SER A 625 -12.92 -18.69 6.70
C SER A 625 -13.31 -19.35 5.36
N PRO A 626 -12.73 -18.91 4.24
CA PRO A 626 -12.93 -19.57 2.94
C PRO A 626 -12.62 -21.08 2.99
N GLY A 627 -11.57 -21.48 3.69
CA GLY A 627 -11.18 -22.89 3.82
C GLY A 627 -12.20 -23.77 4.55
N LEU A 628 -12.94 -23.23 5.53
CA LEU A 628 -14.02 -23.94 6.18
C LEU A 628 -15.31 -23.91 5.32
N ALA A 629 -15.57 -22.80 4.63
CA ALA A 629 -16.69 -22.68 3.71
C ALA A 629 -16.59 -23.67 2.53
N GLU A 630 -15.40 -24.01 2.05
CA GLU A 630 -15.16 -25.03 1.03
C GLU A 630 -15.38 -26.48 1.52
N GLN A 631 -15.65 -26.65 2.82
CA GLN A 631 -15.99 -27.96 3.43
C GLN A 631 -17.41 -27.97 3.99
N PRO A 632 -18.44 -28.00 3.13
CA PRO A 632 -19.84 -27.81 3.53
C PRO A 632 -20.36 -28.89 4.49
N GLU A 633 -19.86 -30.12 4.40
CA GLU A 633 -20.23 -31.21 5.30
C GLU A 633 -19.74 -30.96 6.73
N LEU A 634 -18.48 -30.53 6.89
CA LEU A 634 -17.90 -30.18 8.18
C LEU A 634 -18.59 -28.94 8.78
N LEU A 635 -18.82 -27.92 7.97
CA LEU A 635 -19.50 -26.71 8.41
C LEU A 635 -20.95 -27.02 8.85
N ALA A 636 -21.68 -27.81 8.09
CA ALA A 636 -23.03 -28.23 8.46
C ALA A 636 -23.07 -29.06 9.77
N GLU A 637 -22.07 -29.94 9.98
CA GLU A 637 -21.94 -30.70 11.24
C GLU A 637 -21.74 -29.75 12.42
N VAL A 638 -20.84 -28.79 12.29
CA VAL A 638 -20.56 -27.84 13.37
C VAL A 638 -21.77 -26.95 13.66
N LEU A 639 -22.47 -26.47 12.63
CA LEU A 639 -23.66 -25.62 12.77
C LEU A 639 -24.89 -26.35 13.28
N ALA A 640 -24.97 -27.68 13.13
CA ALA A 640 -26.08 -28.48 13.66
C ALA A 640 -26.15 -28.46 15.19
N GLU A 641 -25.04 -28.12 15.87
CA GLU A 641 -25.00 -28.02 17.34
C GLU A 641 -25.44 -26.64 17.87
N ALA A 642 -25.87 -25.73 17.00
CA ALA A 642 -26.17 -24.34 17.36
C ALA A 642 -27.39 -24.22 18.31
N PRO A 643 -27.24 -23.54 19.47
CA PRO A 643 -28.31 -23.42 20.47
C PRO A 643 -29.35 -22.32 20.13
N CYS A 644 -29.05 -21.45 19.18
CA CYS A 644 -29.85 -20.31 18.73
C CYS A 644 -29.71 -20.13 17.23
N PRO A 645 -30.51 -19.26 16.57
CA PRO A 645 -30.31 -18.95 15.16
C PRO A 645 -28.88 -18.41 14.92
N VAL A 646 -28.26 -18.86 13.85
CA VAL A 646 -26.89 -18.49 13.48
C VAL A 646 -26.88 -17.67 12.22
N VAL A 647 -26.06 -16.64 12.18
CA VAL A 647 -25.68 -15.89 10.98
C VAL A 647 -24.23 -16.22 10.67
N VAL A 648 -23.96 -16.77 9.51
CA VAL A 648 -22.60 -17.01 9.02
C VAL A 648 -22.15 -15.80 8.25
N GLU A 649 -21.07 -15.16 8.72
CA GLU A 649 -20.44 -14.05 8.02
C GLU A 649 -19.45 -14.58 6.99
N TYR A 650 -19.65 -14.16 5.75
CA TYR A 650 -18.89 -14.60 4.61
C TYR A 650 -18.28 -13.41 3.86
N SER A 651 -16.98 -13.46 3.60
CA SER A 651 -16.29 -12.48 2.77
C SER A 651 -16.16 -12.98 1.32
N ALA A 652 -16.21 -12.04 0.35
CA ALA A 652 -16.36 -12.31 -1.08
C ALA A 652 -15.28 -13.18 -1.76
N ASP A 653 -14.21 -13.54 -1.06
CA ASP A 653 -12.97 -14.02 -1.69
C ASP A 653 -12.81 -15.56 -1.74
N GLY A 654 -13.84 -16.39 -1.56
CA GLY A 654 -13.51 -17.79 -1.28
C GLY A 654 -14.37 -18.93 -1.84
N VAL A 655 -15.54 -18.76 -2.44
CA VAL A 655 -16.35 -19.89 -2.90
C VAL A 655 -16.66 -19.84 -4.39
N THR A 656 -16.46 -20.97 -5.08
CA THR A 656 -16.61 -21.09 -6.53
C THR A 656 -18.07 -21.01 -6.99
N ASP A 657 -19.04 -21.49 -6.19
CA ASP A 657 -20.47 -21.37 -6.42
C ASP A 657 -21.20 -21.04 -5.11
N PRO A 658 -21.43 -19.74 -4.84
CA PRO A 658 -22.07 -19.30 -3.60
C PRO A 658 -23.51 -19.79 -3.42
N ALA A 659 -24.27 -19.99 -4.49
CA ALA A 659 -25.68 -20.44 -4.41
C ALA A 659 -25.78 -21.91 -4.01
N GLU A 660 -24.88 -22.76 -4.55
CA GLU A 660 -24.80 -24.16 -4.17
C GLU A 660 -24.37 -24.30 -2.70
N TRP A 661 -23.42 -23.49 -2.25
CA TRP A 661 -22.94 -23.47 -0.87
C TRP A 661 -24.08 -23.12 0.12
N VAL A 662 -24.85 -22.06 -0.13
CA VAL A 662 -25.98 -21.68 0.74
C VAL A 662 -27.02 -22.82 0.83
N ALA A 663 -27.22 -23.56 -0.25
CA ALA A 663 -28.16 -24.69 -0.24
C ALA A 663 -27.72 -25.87 0.65
N THR A 664 -26.44 -25.94 1.04
CA THR A 664 -25.89 -26.96 1.95
C THR A 664 -26.08 -26.61 3.43
N LEU A 665 -26.33 -25.32 3.75
CA LEU A 665 -26.48 -24.87 5.13
C LEU A 665 -27.77 -25.36 5.79
N PRO A 666 -27.77 -25.63 7.11
CA PRO A 666 -28.99 -25.95 7.86
C PRO A 666 -30.06 -24.85 7.77
N ALA A 667 -31.34 -25.22 7.79
CA ALA A 667 -32.46 -24.29 7.58
C ALA A 667 -32.60 -23.16 8.62
N ASN A 668 -31.93 -23.28 9.76
CA ASN A 668 -31.89 -22.26 10.82
C ASN A 668 -30.66 -21.33 10.72
N VAL A 669 -29.85 -21.49 9.67
CA VAL A 669 -28.66 -20.68 9.41
C VAL A 669 -28.97 -19.61 8.38
N MET A 670 -28.65 -18.38 8.73
CA MET A 670 -28.72 -17.21 7.86
C MET A 670 -27.31 -16.85 7.37
N VAL A 671 -27.19 -16.09 6.29
CA VAL A 671 -25.92 -15.65 5.75
C VAL A 671 -25.85 -14.13 5.80
N ALA A 672 -24.70 -13.60 6.19
CA ALA A 672 -24.33 -12.19 6.06
C ALA A 672 -23.15 -12.05 5.11
N VAL A 673 -23.21 -11.08 4.21
CA VAL A 673 -22.06 -10.67 3.40
C VAL A 673 -21.31 -9.57 4.14
N ASP A 674 -20.04 -9.82 4.42
CA ASP A 674 -19.17 -8.90 5.15
C ASP A 674 -18.46 -7.92 4.19
N ASP A 675 -18.02 -6.76 4.73
CA ASP A 675 -17.34 -5.69 3.99
C ASP A 675 -18.08 -5.21 2.72
N ALA A 676 -19.40 -5.24 2.72
CA ALA A 676 -20.22 -4.76 1.61
C ALA A 676 -20.10 -3.22 1.52
N GLY A 677 -19.59 -2.73 0.39
CA GLY A 677 -19.30 -1.31 0.16
C GLY A 677 -17.84 -1.06 -0.24
N ALA A 678 -16.96 -2.03 -0.04
CA ALA A 678 -15.54 -1.93 -0.42
C ALA A 678 -15.28 -2.26 -1.92
N GLY A 679 -16.25 -2.88 -2.65
CA GLY A 679 -16.07 -3.23 -4.05
C GLY A 679 -17.35 -3.70 -4.77
N TYR A 680 -17.28 -3.78 -6.09
CA TYR A 680 -18.37 -4.24 -6.97
C TYR A 680 -18.67 -5.74 -6.77
N ASP A 681 -17.69 -6.53 -6.37
CA ASP A 681 -17.82 -7.98 -6.20
C ASP A 681 -18.78 -8.34 -5.06
N SER A 682 -18.82 -7.53 -4.00
CA SER A 682 -19.76 -7.69 -2.89
C SER A 682 -21.22 -7.49 -3.31
N LEU A 683 -21.50 -6.58 -4.26
CA LEU A 683 -22.86 -6.35 -4.78
C LEU A 683 -23.31 -7.47 -5.72
N ALA A 684 -22.41 -8.03 -6.53
CA ALA A 684 -22.71 -9.17 -7.39
C ALA A 684 -23.05 -10.43 -6.58
N LEU A 685 -22.45 -10.59 -5.40
CA LEU A 685 -22.77 -11.67 -4.47
C LEU A 685 -24.20 -11.60 -3.92
N LEU A 686 -24.74 -10.39 -3.68
CA LEU A 686 -26.10 -10.22 -3.17
C LEU A 686 -27.15 -10.82 -4.12
N GLU A 687 -26.97 -10.72 -5.43
CA GLU A 687 -27.88 -11.27 -6.42
C GLU A 687 -27.88 -12.81 -6.42
N HIS A 688 -26.72 -13.42 -6.20
CA HIS A 688 -26.54 -14.89 -6.27
C HIS A 688 -26.74 -15.59 -4.91
N LEU A 689 -26.25 -14.99 -3.82
CA LEU A 689 -26.33 -15.53 -2.46
C LEU A 689 -27.68 -15.30 -1.80
N ARG A 690 -28.39 -14.23 -2.13
CA ARG A 690 -29.59 -13.74 -1.42
C ARG A 690 -29.41 -13.77 0.10
N PRO A 691 -28.37 -13.09 0.64
CA PRO A 691 -28.08 -13.16 2.05
C PRO A 691 -29.17 -12.50 2.88
N SER A 692 -29.29 -12.90 4.14
CA SER A 692 -30.22 -12.25 5.09
C SER A 692 -29.71 -10.88 5.54
N PHE A 693 -28.40 -10.70 5.57
CA PHE A 693 -27.75 -9.47 6.04
C PHE A 693 -26.58 -9.05 5.14
N MET A 694 -26.35 -7.74 5.09
CA MET A 694 -25.22 -7.09 4.47
C MET A 694 -24.58 -6.16 5.49
N LYS A 695 -23.28 -6.33 5.78
CA LYS A 695 -22.54 -5.52 6.74
C LYS A 695 -21.81 -4.40 6.02
N LEU A 696 -22.04 -3.15 6.42
CA LEU A 696 -21.30 -1.98 5.95
C LEU A 696 -20.06 -1.80 6.82
N ASP A 697 -18.92 -1.77 6.18
CA ASP A 697 -17.65 -1.62 6.87
C ASP A 697 -17.53 -0.26 7.58
N ARG A 698 -16.68 -0.21 8.62
CA ARG A 698 -16.41 0.99 9.40
C ARG A 698 -15.99 2.19 8.56
N THR A 699 -15.31 2.01 7.43
CA THR A 699 -14.85 3.14 6.60
C THR A 699 -16.01 3.82 5.88
N THR A 700 -17.10 3.10 5.62
CA THR A 700 -18.35 3.62 5.07
C THR A 700 -19.16 4.37 6.14
N VAL A 701 -19.09 3.92 7.39
CA VAL A 701 -19.84 4.48 8.52
C VAL A 701 -19.15 5.73 9.11
N THR A 702 -17.86 5.69 9.33
CA THR A 702 -17.13 6.78 10.00
C THR A 702 -17.27 8.11 9.27
N GLY A 703 -17.81 9.12 9.96
CA GLY A 703 -17.99 10.48 9.45
C GLY A 703 -19.16 10.64 8.47
N ILE A 704 -20.11 9.71 8.46
CA ILE A 704 -21.31 9.77 7.58
C ILE A 704 -22.16 11.00 7.89
N GLU A 705 -22.19 11.49 9.12
CA GLU A 705 -23.00 12.63 9.57
C GLU A 705 -22.64 13.93 8.87
N ILE A 706 -21.42 14.07 8.37
CA ILE A 706 -20.93 15.28 7.68
C ILE A 706 -20.72 15.08 6.18
N ASP A 707 -20.97 13.90 5.63
CA ASP A 707 -20.70 13.54 4.23
C ASP A 707 -21.98 13.18 3.48
N ALA A 708 -22.59 14.15 2.80
CA ALA A 708 -23.83 13.96 2.04
C ALA A 708 -23.70 12.94 0.89
N ALA A 709 -22.51 12.77 0.31
CA ALA A 709 -22.30 11.78 -0.75
C ALA A 709 -22.30 10.38 -0.17
N ARG A 710 -21.69 10.18 0.99
CA ARG A 710 -21.70 8.93 1.74
C ARG A 710 -23.10 8.55 2.21
N GLN A 711 -23.87 9.52 2.73
CA GLN A 711 -25.29 9.31 3.07
C GLN A 711 -26.11 8.85 1.84
N ALA A 712 -25.91 9.48 0.68
CA ALA A 712 -26.59 9.09 -0.56
C ALA A 712 -26.17 7.67 -1.00
N PHE A 713 -24.88 7.33 -0.87
CA PHE A 713 -24.39 6.01 -1.16
C PHE A 713 -25.02 4.93 -0.25
N VAL A 714 -25.04 5.17 1.07
CA VAL A 714 -25.65 4.24 2.02
C VAL A 714 -27.13 4.08 1.74
N ARG A 715 -27.89 5.15 1.48
CA ARG A 715 -29.32 5.04 1.07
C ARG A 715 -29.50 4.16 -0.17
N THR A 716 -28.60 4.27 -1.16
CA THR A 716 -28.66 3.43 -2.37
C THR A 716 -28.42 1.98 -2.03
N LEU A 717 -27.45 1.68 -1.17
CA LEU A 717 -27.19 0.31 -0.71
C LEU A 717 -28.34 -0.26 0.11
N VAL A 718 -28.96 0.54 0.98
CA VAL A 718 -30.15 0.12 1.75
C VAL A 718 -31.29 -0.22 0.81
N THR A 719 -31.62 0.64 -0.15
CA THR A 719 -32.68 0.38 -1.13
C THR A 719 -32.41 -0.90 -1.92
N PHE A 720 -31.16 -1.07 -2.38
CA PHE A 720 -30.77 -2.27 -3.12
C PHE A 720 -30.87 -3.54 -2.26
N ALA A 721 -30.46 -3.47 -1.00
CA ALA A 721 -30.55 -4.58 -0.07
C ALA A 721 -32.03 -4.98 0.19
N GLU A 722 -32.88 -3.99 0.44
CA GLU A 722 -34.33 -4.21 0.67
C GLU A 722 -35.02 -4.85 -0.54
N GLU A 723 -34.71 -4.38 -1.77
CA GLU A 723 -35.25 -4.98 -3.01
C GLU A 723 -34.83 -6.43 -3.18
N ASN A 724 -33.71 -6.86 -2.59
CA ASN A 724 -33.22 -8.24 -2.59
C ASN A 724 -33.58 -9.04 -1.33
N GLY A 725 -34.40 -8.48 -0.44
CA GLY A 725 -34.82 -9.14 0.81
C GLY A 725 -33.70 -9.24 1.87
N CYS A 726 -32.68 -8.39 1.77
CA CYS A 726 -31.51 -8.32 2.64
C CYS A 726 -31.62 -7.12 3.59
N ARG A 727 -31.14 -7.26 4.85
CA ARG A 727 -31.09 -6.18 5.83
C ARG A 727 -29.67 -5.68 5.99
N VAL A 728 -29.52 -4.37 6.16
CA VAL A 728 -28.20 -3.73 6.33
C VAL A 728 -27.83 -3.64 7.80
N ILE A 729 -26.59 -4.02 8.15
CA ILE A 729 -25.96 -3.83 9.47
C ILE A 729 -24.81 -2.84 9.29
N ALA A 730 -24.83 -1.71 10.00
CA ALA A 730 -23.70 -0.76 9.98
C ALA A 730 -22.68 -1.11 11.08
N GLU A 731 -21.41 -1.17 10.71
CA GLU A 731 -20.32 -1.50 11.63
C GLU A 731 -19.52 -0.27 12.09
N GLY A 732 -19.01 -0.35 13.31
CA GLY A 732 -18.06 0.63 13.85
C GLY A 732 -18.69 1.99 14.18
N VAL A 733 -19.97 2.02 14.58
CA VAL A 733 -20.65 3.23 15.06
C VAL A 733 -20.04 3.69 16.38
N GLU A 734 -19.46 4.90 16.41
CA GLU A 734 -18.75 5.45 17.57
C GLU A 734 -19.40 6.72 18.13
N SER A 735 -20.32 7.36 17.42
CA SER A 735 -20.99 8.58 17.86
C SER A 735 -22.50 8.57 17.62
N ASP A 736 -23.27 9.32 18.46
CA ASP A 736 -24.71 9.51 18.27
C ASP A 736 -25.04 10.18 16.92
N ALA A 737 -24.18 11.06 16.43
CA ALA A 737 -24.36 11.72 15.16
C ALA A 737 -24.25 10.74 13.97
N GLU A 738 -23.33 9.78 14.02
CA GLU A 738 -23.25 8.68 13.03
C GLU A 738 -24.48 7.80 13.11
N ARG A 739 -24.92 7.44 14.33
CA ARG A 739 -26.15 6.65 14.57
C ARG A 739 -27.38 7.31 13.93
N GLU A 740 -27.61 8.61 14.19
CA GLU A 740 -28.72 9.37 13.62
C GLU A 740 -28.65 9.43 12.08
N ALA A 741 -27.47 9.72 11.52
CA ALA A 741 -27.29 9.79 10.07
C ALA A 741 -27.49 8.45 9.36
N LEU A 742 -27.11 7.34 9.99
CA LEU A 742 -27.36 5.98 9.48
C LEU A 742 -28.85 5.64 9.53
N HIS A 743 -29.53 5.94 10.64
CA HIS A 743 -30.96 5.76 10.78
C HIS A 743 -31.75 6.58 9.74
N ASP A 744 -31.39 7.85 9.53
CA ASP A 744 -31.95 8.71 8.48
C ASP A 744 -31.67 8.20 7.05
N ALA A 745 -30.61 7.42 6.88
CA ALA A 745 -30.28 6.75 5.63
C ALA A 745 -31.05 5.41 5.43
N GLY A 746 -31.85 4.97 6.41
CA GLY A 746 -32.66 3.75 6.37
C GLY A 746 -31.95 2.51 6.95
N VAL A 747 -30.82 2.68 7.65
CA VAL A 747 -30.13 1.58 8.33
C VAL A 747 -30.77 1.36 9.70
N HIS A 748 -31.35 0.18 9.91
CA HIS A 748 -32.05 -0.18 11.15
C HIS A 748 -31.23 -1.06 12.11
N LEU A 749 -30.13 -1.66 11.66
CA LEU A 749 -29.25 -2.47 12.48
C LEU A 749 -27.85 -1.89 12.51
N ALA A 750 -27.26 -1.84 13.70
CA ALA A 750 -25.92 -1.30 13.85
C ALA A 750 -25.12 -2.00 14.94
N GLN A 751 -23.80 -1.91 14.81
CA GLN A 751 -22.80 -2.42 15.73
C GLN A 751 -21.68 -1.39 15.88
N GLY A 752 -21.15 -1.22 17.09
CA GLY A 752 -20.06 -0.29 17.32
C GLY A 752 -19.82 -0.01 18.80
N TYR A 753 -18.75 0.72 19.12
CA TYR A 753 -18.39 1.00 20.52
C TYR A 753 -19.36 1.95 21.22
N LEU A 754 -20.14 2.71 20.48
CA LEU A 754 -21.26 3.48 21.02
C LEU A 754 -22.34 2.56 21.59
N LEU A 755 -22.67 1.49 20.86
CA LEU A 755 -23.78 0.60 21.15
C LEU A 755 -23.40 -0.54 22.12
N GLY A 756 -22.11 -0.89 22.18
CA GLY A 756 -21.57 -1.87 23.10
C GLY A 756 -20.19 -2.39 22.66
N ARG A 757 -19.33 -2.62 23.63
CA ARG A 757 -18.05 -3.28 23.40
C ARG A 757 -18.18 -4.79 23.49
N PRO A 758 -17.28 -5.55 22.82
CA PRO A 758 -17.24 -7.00 23.02
C PRO A 758 -17.05 -7.36 24.49
N VAL A 759 -17.93 -8.19 25.03
CA VAL A 759 -17.90 -8.66 26.42
C VAL A 759 -18.00 -10.18 26.50
N PRO A 760 -17.52 -10.83 27.56
CA PRO A 760 -17.79 -12.23 27.83
C PRO A 760 -19.30 -12.51 27.91
N VAL A 761 -19.70 -13.75 27.61
CA VAL A 761 -21.13 -14.14 27.46
C VAL A 761 -21.95 -13.88 28.73
N ASP A 762 -21.39 -14.09 29.92
CA ASP A 762 -22.02 -13.86 31.23
C ASP A 762 -22.43 -12.39 31.45
N ARG A 763 -21.82 -11.47 30.72
CA ARG A 763 -22.11 -10.02 30.80
C ARG A 763 -23.01 -9.50 29.69
N THR A 764 -23.40 -10.32 28.73
CA THR A 764 -24.27 -9.90 27.62
C THR A 764 -25.67 -9.49 28.10
N SER A 765 -26.15 -10.06 29.20
CA SER A 765 -27.44 -9.70 29.81
C SER A 765 -27.42 -8.27 30.41
N GLU A 766 -26.26 -7.70 30.70
CA GLU A 766 -26.12 -6.31 31.17
C GLU A 766 -26.38 -5.29 30.04
N LEU A 767 -26.23 -5.71 28.79
CA LEU A 767 -26.39 -4.88 27.58
C LEU A 767 -27.84 -4.76 27.11
N ILE A 768 -28.78 -5.51 27.70
CA ILE A 768 -30.20 -5.49 27.36
C ILE A 768 -31.01 -4.50 28.25
N ARG A 769 -30.33 -3.84 29.17
CA ARG A 769 -30.99 -2.89 30.08
C ARG A 769 -30.97 -1.46 29.46
#